data_316f3898004433c4d020350144c258df
#
_entry.id   316f3898004433c4d020350144c258df
#
_cell.length_a   1.000
_cell.length_b   1.000
_cell.length_c   1.000
_cell.angle_alpha   90.00
_cell.angle_beta   90.00
_cell.angle_gamma   90.00
#
_symmetry.space_group_name_H-M   'P 1'
#
loop_
_entity.id
_entity.type
_entity.pdbx_description
1 polymer ?
#
loop_
_entity_poly.entity_id
_entity_poly.type
_entity_poly.pdbx_seq_one_letter_code
_entity_poly.pdbx_strand_id
1 'polypeptide(L)'
;MLLAPAVLLVVLGVTPAPPRFDDQGRALGAPLSERTASYVLEARLDPAARRLEGRALLTWTNRSEVPQRVLWFHAYWNAFRDAKSTFAREQAWGGTPRESVAGFREADRGWTELTSARLADGTELLSTLRWEHPDDANADDRTVFTLTLPTAVAPHGTLTLELRWEARVPRLASRSGVFRGFYFLGQWFPKIGVLEVPPQRGVRSPTWNCHQAHASTEYYADFGNYDVTLTLPRSMTVGATGVRTGRTENADGTVSHRFHQDDVIDFAWTAWDGFLEVERTFRAAGLPEVQLVALVPRSDRASAEQLLDATAVMLEYGGRHWFPYPYPQVTVVAPPVGAGASAGGMEYPTLFTGDVRAHPLEPRDMVLWDVAMHEAGHFWWQGMVASNEFEEAWLDEGIDTWGSGRAAESARLRWNLANLAPVGLRAALGPFFHSEISEEDARMLVRSTRFQTPVALPGWQFPDAASTGRSTYGRAVASLGTLEQVLGEERFARLVRTYAERFAFRHPGTDDFLAVTAEVGGAGARSLAERLFRGTAGIDDAVRSIHCGQESGEGLDGPWRCDVDVERRGDLPLPCPVAIRFDDGTELTEQVPAEGVTWQRFTYRRAGAAGRVREARVHPGGPVPLDADPVNDARSREATPGPVAMVAGWFLHAAQLVASAVGALL
;
A
#
# COMPACT_ATOMS: atom_id res chain seq x y z
N MET A 1 60.36 -8.23 -20.32
CA MET A 1 59.10 -8.35 -21.11
C MET A 1 58.18 -9.33 -20.37
N LEU A 2 57.29 -8.84 -19.57
CA LEU A 2 56.28 -9.63 -18.89
C LEU A 2 54.94 -9.31 -19.57
N LEU A 3 54.38 -10.29 -20.27
CA LEU A 3 53.03 -10.24 -20.86
C LEU A 3 52.00 -10.42 -19.75
N ALA A 4 51.17 -9.40 -19.52
CA ALA A 4 49.97 -9.52 -18.69
C ALA A 4 48.84 -10.21 -19.48
N PRO A 5 48.10 -11.16 -18.90
CA PRO A 5 46.96 -11.75 -19.57
C PRO A 5 45.78 -10.74 -19.61
N ALA A 6 45.27 -10.48 -20.82
CA ALA A 6 44.04 -9.76 -21.02
C ALA A 6 42.86 -10.64 -20.55
N VAL A 7 42.20 -10.24 -19.48
CA VAL A 7 40.91 -10.85 -19.06
C VAL A 7 39.84 -10.32 -19.99
N LEU A 8 39.36 -11.18 -20.87
CA LEU A 8 38.20 -10.92 -21.73
C LEU A 8 36.93 -11.01 -20.83
N LEU A 9 36.40 -9.87 -20.42
CA LEU A 9 35.10 -9.80 -19.78
C LEU A 9 34.02 -10.08 -20.85
N VAL A 10 33.54 -11.32 -20.91
CA VAL A 10 32.36 -11.67 -21.68
C VAL A 10 31.16 -11.14 -20.88
N VAL A 11 30.68 -9.97 -21.23
CA VAL A 11 29.36 -9.49 -20.78
C VAL A 11 28.34 -10.38 -21.50
N LEU A 12 27.87 -11.43 -20.83
CA LEU A 12 26.71 -12.18 -21.26
C LEU A 12 25.54 -11.20 -21.20
N GLY A 13 25.08 -10.70 -22.33
CA GLY A 13 23.91 -9.87 -22.45
C GLY A 13 22.72 -10.64 -21.90
N VAL A 14 22.19 -10.22 -20.76
CA VAL A 14 20.94 -10.77 -20.22
C VAL A 14 19.84 -10.32 -21.17
N THR A 15 19.25 -11.28 -21.89
CA THR A 15 18.12 -11.02 -22.79
C THR A 15 16.94 -10.55 -21.93
N PRO A 16 16.28 -9.42 -22.25
CA PRO A 16 15.09 -8.99 -21.55
C PRO A 16 14.01 -10.10 -21.55
N ALA A 17 13.21 -10.18 -20.49
CA ALA A 17 12.04 -11.03 -20.49
C ALA A 17 11.12 -10.63 -21.65
N PRO A 18 10.52 -11.60 -22.38
CA PRO A 18 9.64 -11.27 -23.51
C PRO A 18 8.43 -10.48 -23.02
N PRO A 19 7.95 -9.49 -23.82
CA PRO A 19 6.75 -8.75 -23.47
C PRO A 19 5.53 -9.68 -23.37
N ARG A 20 4.64 -9.44 -22.45
CA ARG A 20 3.39 -10.21 -22.26
C ARG A 20 2.21 -9.55 -22.96
N PHE A 21 2.32 -8.25 -23.24
CA PHE A 21 1.34 -7.45 -23.97
C PHE A 21 2.02 -6.70 -25.11
N ASP A 22 1.25 -6.40 -26.16
CA ASP A 22 1.67 -5.52 -27.23
C ASP A 22 1.58 -4.02 -26.82
N ASP A 23 1.96 -3.13 -27.72
CA ASP A 23 1.88 -1.70 -27.53
C ASP A 23 0.45 -1.14 -27.53
N GLN A 24 -0.56 -1.98 -27.73
CA GLN A 24 -1.98 -1.67 -27.62
C GLN A 24 -2.61 -2.22 -26.34
N GLY A 25 -1.81 -2.80 -25.42
CA GLY A 25 -2.28 -3.41 -24.17
C GLY A 25 -2.97 -4.77 -24.32
N ARG A 26 -2.82 -5.45 -25.49
CA ARG A 26 -3.40 -6.76 -25.77
C ARG A 26 -2.42 -7.87 -25.41
N ALA A 27 -2.92 -8.93 -24.79
CA ALA A 27 -2.10 -10.08 -24.42
C ALA A 27 -1.51 -10.79 -25.66
N LEU A 28 -0.20 -11.02 -25.65
CA LEU A 28 0.57 -11.71 -26.70
C LEU A 28 0.57 -13.24 -26.59
N GLY A 29 -0.33 -13.81 -25.81
CA GLY A 29 -0.41 -15.26 -25.60
C GLY A 29 -1.65 -15.66 -24.83
N ALA A 30 -1.53 -16.71 -24.03
CA ALA A 30 -2.63 -17.08 -23.13
C ALA A 30 -2.93 -15.94 -22.14
N PRO A 31 -4.21 -15.71 -21.81
CA PRO A 31 -4.61 -14.75 -20.78
C PRO A 31 -3.86 -15.00 -19.49
N LEU A 32 -3.52 -13.91 -18.77
CA LEU A 32 -2.87 -14.01 -17.46
C LEU A 32 -3.89 -14.26 -16.34
N SER A 33 -5.14 -13.83 -16.56
CA SER A 33 -6.27 -14.02 -15.64
C SER A 33 -7.38 -14.86 -16.29
N GLU A 34 -8.39 -15.21 -15.51
CA GLU A 34 -9.59 -15.91 -16.02
C GLU A 34 -10.55 -14.98 -16.77
N ARG A 35 -10.31 -13.66 -16.76
CA ARG A 35 -11.13 -12.64 -17.44
C ARG A 35 -12.63 -12.81 -17.16
N THR A 36 -12.97 -12.94 -15.89
CA THR A 36 -14.33 -13.22 -15.43
C THR A 36 -15.31 -12.11 -15.81
N ALA A 37 -14.87 -10.83 -15.75
CA ALA A 37 -15.70 -9.66 -16.01
C ALA A 37 -15.02 -8.68 -16.98
N SER A 38 -15.34 -8.77 -18.27
CA SER A 38 -14.79 -7.89 -19.31
C SER A 38 -15.78 -6.81 -19.72
N TYR A 39 -15.29 -5.63 -20.05
CA TYR A 39 -16.12 -4.46 -20.35
C TYR A 39 -15.73 -3.78 -21.64
N VAL A 40 -16.75 -3.40 -22.44
CA VAL A 40 -16.65 -2.34 -23.44
C VAL A 40 -17.41 -1.14 -22.88
N LEU A 41 -16.68 -0.05 -22.56
CA LEU A 41 -17.23 1.15 -21.91
C LEU A 41 -17.21 2.33 -22.86
N GLU A 42 -18.29 3.06 -22.88
CA GLU A 42 -18.41 4.35 -23.58
C GLU A 42 -18.89 5.39 -22.57
N ALA A 43 -18.20 6.53 -22.48
CA ALA A 43 -18.61 7.61 -21.61
C ALA A 43 -18.46 8.97 -22.29
N ARG A 44 -19.43 9.86 -22.02
CA ARG A 44 -19.42 11.25 -22.45
C ARG A 44 -19.51 12.17 -21.24
N LEU A 45 -18.52 13.04 -21.09
CA LEU A 45 -18.47 14.04 -20.02
C LEU A 45 -18.97 15.39 -20.55
N ASP A 46 -19.97 15.95 -19.86
CA ASP A 46 -20.33 17.36 -19.92
C ASP A 46 -19.78 18.08 -18.68
N PRO A 47 -18.66 18.81 -18.80
CA PRO A 47 -18.06 19.50 -17.66
C PRO A 47 -18.93 20.64 -17.11
N ALA A 48 -19.75 21.29 -17.95
CA ALA A 48 -20.59 22.41 -17.53
C ALA A 48 -21.72 21.95 -16.62
N ALA A 49 -22.34 20.81 -16.94
CA ALA A 49 -23.37 20.19 -16.14
C ALA A 49 -22.80 19.25 -15.05
N ARG A 50 -21.50 18.94 -15.09
CA ARG A 50 -20.86 17.88 -14.27
C ARG A 50 -21.59 16.55 -14.45
N ARG A 51 -22.00 16.24 -15.67
CA ARG A 51 -22.77 15.04 -16.01
C ARG A 51 -21.90 14.08 -16.81
N LEU A 52 -22.02 12.81 -16.48
CA LEU A 52 -21.44 11.69 -17.21
C LEU A 52 -22.59 10.81 -17.72
N GLU A 53 -22.65 10.60 -19.00
CA GLU A 53 -23.52 9.60 -19.63
C GLU A 53 -22.65 8.40 -20.00
N GLY A 54 -23.07 7.20 -19.61
CA GLY A 54 -22.29 6.01 -19.80
C GLY A 54 -23.08 4.83 -20.37
N ARG A 55 -22.35 3.99 -21.09
CA ARG A 55 -22.80 2.69 -21.60
C ARG A 55 -21.71 1.65 -21.34
N ALA A 56 -22.10 0.49 -20.84
CA ALA A 56 -21.24 -0.67 -20.68
C ALA A 56 -21.84 -1.86 -21.42
N LEU A 57 -21.01 -2.60 -22.14
CA LEU A 57 -21.30 -3.97 -22.54
C LEU A 57 -20.42 -4.87 -21.67
N LEU A 58 -21.04 -5.46 -20.64
CA LEU A 58 -20.40 -6.43 -19.74
C LEU A 58 -20.48 -7.82 -20.34
N THR A 59 -19.35 -8.51 -20.42
CA THR A 59 -19.28 -9.96 -20.64
C THR A 59 -18.84 -10.61 -19.34
N TRP A 60 -19.71 -11.39 -18.71
CA TRP A 60 -19.45 -12.04 -17.43
C TRP A 60 -19.57 -13.55 -17.53
N THR A 61 -18.64 -14.28 -16.91
CA THR A 61 -18.62 -15.75 -16.90
C THR A 61 -18.93 -16.26 -15.50
N ASN A 62 -19.94 -17.13 -15.39
CA ASN A 62 -20.24 -17.84 -14.15
C ASN A 62 -19.18 -18.93 -13.91
N ARG A 63 -18.22 -18.66 -13.03
CA ARG A 63 -17.14 -19.59 -12.69
C ARG A 63 -17.57 -20.73 -11.75
N SER A 64 -18.79 -20.66 -11.23
CA SER A 64 -19.28 -21.63 -10.24
C SER A 64 -19.92 -22.86 -10.89
N GLU A 65 -20.00 -23.94 -10.11
CA GLU A 65 -20.73 -25.16 -10.44
C GLU A 65 -22.26 -25.02 -10.25
N VAL A 66 -22.75 -23.82 -9.90
CA VAL A 66 -24.15 -23.56 -9.60
C VAL A 66 -24.70 -22.49 -10.54
N PRO A 67 -25.90 -22.68 -11.15
CA PRO A 67 -26.54 -21.65 -11.96
C PRO A 67 -26.75 -20.36 -11.19
N GLN A 68 -26.40 -19.20 -11.77
CA GLN A 68 -26.55 -17.88 -11.17
C GLN A 68 -27.73 -17.13 -11.80
N ARG A 69 -28.70 -16.73 -10.98
CA ARG A 69 -29.89 -16.00 -11.42
C ARG A 69 -29.93 -14.55 -10.97
N VAL A 70 -29.23 -14.22 -9.90
CA VAL A 70 -29.15 -12.86 -9.35
C VAL A 70 -27.72 -12.38 -9.52
N LEU A 71 -27.55 -11.25 -10.17
CA LEU A 71 -26.26 -10.59 -10.34
C LEU A 71 -26.15 -9.40 -9.41
N TRP A 72 -25.01 -9.23 -8.77
CA TRP A 72 -24.73 -8.18 -7.81
C TRP A 72 -23.80 -7.12 -8.42
N PHE A 73 -24.09 -5.85 -8.14
CA PHE A 73 -23.36 -4.73 -8.71
C PHE A 73 -23.09 -3.65 -7.67
N HIS A 74 -21.98 -2.94 -7.86
CA HIS A 74 -21.66 -1.70 -7.17
C HIS A 74 -22.09 -0.48 -8.00
N ALA A 75 -22.61 0.54 -7.31
CA ALA A 75 -22.84 1.90 -7.79
C ALA A 75 -22.16 2.88 -6.82
N TYR A 76 -20.81 2.84 -6.78
CA TYR A 76 -20.00 3.47 -5.73
C TYR A 76 -20.26 4.96 -5.54
N TRP A 77 -20.55 5.72 -6.61
CA TRP A 77 -20.80 7.17 -6.48
C TRP A 77 -22.07 7.50 -5.71
N ASN A 78 -22.94 6.55 -5.46
CA ASN A 78 -24.08 6.73 -4.58
C ASN A 78 -23.67 6.90 -3.10
N ALA A 79 -22.41 6.60 -2.73
CA ALA A 79 -21.80 7.00 -1.47
C ALA A 79 -21.81 8.52 -1.25
N PHE A 80 -21.75 9.29 -2.35
CA PHE A 80 -21.75 10.77 -2.36
C PHE A 80 -23.12 11.39 -2.62
N ARG A 81 -24.18 10.58 -2.70
CA ARG A 81 -25.54 11.01 -3.08
C ARG A 81 -26.18 11.92 -2.04
N ASP A 82 -26.03 11.57 -0.78
CA ASP A 82 -26.57 12.31 0.35
C ASP A 82 -25.80 12.00 1.64
N ALA A 83 -26.25 12.55 2.78
CA ALA A 83 -25.61 12.31 4.08
C ALA A 83 -26.10 11.02 4.77
N LYS A 84 -26.91 10.18 4.09
CA LYS A 84 -27.52 8.99 4.67
C LYS A 84 -26.88 7.69 4.21
N SER A 85 -26.03 7.73 3.17
CA SER A 85 -25.24 6.56 2.76
C SER A 85 -24.41 6.06 3.93
N THR A 86 -24.10 4.77 3.98
CA THR A 86 -23.23 4.16 4.98
C THR A 86 -21.89 4.88 5.02
N PHE A 87 -21.27 5.12 3.88
CA PHE A 87 -20.04 5.90 3.74
C PHE A 87 -20.12 7.28 4.43
N ALA A 88 -21.16 8.07 4.15
CA ALA A 88 -21.31 9.41 4.71
C ALA A 88 -21.54 9.40 6.23
N ARG A 89 -22.29 8.41 6.74
CA ARG A 89 -22.51 8.22 8.18
C ARG A 89 -21.21 7.86 8.90
N GLU A 90 -20.43 6.93 8.36
CA GLU A 90 -19.15 6.52 8.94
C GLU A 90 -18.14 7.66 8.97
N GLN A 91 -18.04 8.44 7.90
CA GLN A 91 -17.19 9.64 7.89
C GLN A 91 -17.60 10.67 8.95
N ALA A 92 -18.89 10.83 9.22
CA ALA A 92 -19.37 11.72 10.26
C ALA A 92 -19.01 11.26 11.68
N TRP A 93 -18.75 9.95 11.88
CA TRP A 93 -18.40 9.36 13.18
C TRP A 93 -16.89 9.24 13.45
N GLY A 94 -16.04 9.66 12.53
CA GLY A 94 -14.58 9.60 12.69
C GLY A 94 -13.86 8.81 11.58
N GLY A 95 -14.51 8.70 10.43
CA GLY A 95 -13.90 8.19 9.21
C GLY A 95 -12.71 9.04 8.75
N THR A 96 -12.04 8.61 7.69
CA THR A 96 -10.77 9.15 7.20
C THR A 96 -10.77 10.67 7.06
N PRO A 97 -9.62 11.37 7.26
CA PRO A 97 -9.48 12.81 7.07
C PRO A 97 -9.60 13.27 5.60
N ARG A 98 -9.77 12.34 4.65
CA ARG A 98 -10.12 12.67 3.27
C ARG A 98 -11.47 13.38 3.27
N GLU A 99 -11.57 14.58 2.68
CA GLU A 99 -12.68 15.52 2.80
C GLU A 99 -14.05 14.89 3.04
N SER A 100 -14.66 15.22 4.18
CA SER A 100 -15.94 14.62 4.63
C SER A 100 -17.07 15.00 3.68
N VAL A 101 -17.71 13.98 3.08
CA VAL A 101 -18.92 14.17 2.27
C VAL A 101 -20.15 14.55 3.13
N ALA A 102 -20.08 14.36 4.44
CA ALA A 102 -21.13 14.82 5.36
C ALA A 102 -21.34 16.34 5.30
N GLY A 103 -20.28 17.12 4.99
CA GLY A 103 -20.34 18.56 4.76
C GLY A 103 -20.72 19.00 3.35
N PHE A 104 -21.00 18.06 2.42
CA PHE A 104 -21.36 18.40 1.05
C PHE A 104 -22.71 19.12 0.98
N ARG A 105 -22.71 20.28 0.28
CA ARG A 105 -23.95 20.92 -0.14
C ARG A 105 -24.55 20.13 -1.30
N GLU A 106 -25.80 20.36 -1.64
CA GLU A 106 -26.48 19.71 -2.76
C GLU A 106 -25.69 19.86 -4.09
N ALA A 107 -25.07 21.01 -4.30
CA ALA A 107 -24.22 21.27 -5.48
C ALA A 107 -22.95 20.41 -5.51
N ASP A 108 -22.47 19.92 -4.38
CA ASP A 108 -21.21 19.14 -4.26
C ASP A 108 -21.45 17.63 -4.44
N ARG A 109 -22.69 17.17 -4.35
CA ARG A 109 -23.07 15.75 -4.38
C ARG A 109 -22.89 15.11 -5.75
N GLY A 110 -22.65 13.80 -5.74
CA GLY A 110 -22.62 12.96 -6.93
C GLY A 110 -23.47 11.71 -6.75
N TRP A 111 -23.85 11.10 -7.85
CA TRP A 111 -24.66 9.89 -7.86
C TRP A 111 -24.55 9.16 -9.21
N THR A 112 -24.93 7.89 -9.23
CA THR A 112 -25.10 7.08 -10.42
C THR A 112 -26.51 6.51 -10.43
N GLU A 113 -27.20 6.61 -11.57
CA GLU A 113 -28.54 6.08 -11.78
C GLU A 113 -28.57 5.23 -13.07
N LEU A 114 -28.94 3.96 -12.91
CA LEU A 114 -29.09 3.06 -14.03
C LEU A 114 -30.35 3.40 -14.80
N THR A 115 -30.23 3.62 -16.11
CA THR A 115 -31.34 3.99 -16.99
C THR A 115 -31.83 2.84 -17.87
N SER A 116 -31.00 1.80 -18.07
CA SER A 116 -31.37 0.57 -18.79
C SER A 116 -30.42 -0.56 -18.40
N ALA A 117 -30.93 -1.79 -18.40
CA ALA A 117 -30.17 -3.01 -18.24
C ALA A 117 -30.74 -4.08 -19.17
N ARG A 118 -30.06 -4.40 -20.29
CA ARG A 118 -30.60 -5.27 -21.34
C ARG A 118 -29.73 -6.49 -21.61
N LEU A 119 -30.38 -7.63 -21.72
CA LEU A 119 -29.76 -8.85 -22.25
C LEU A 119 -29.57 -8.74 -23.77
N ALA A 120 -28.73 -9.63 -24.33
CA ALA A 120 -28.45 -9.68 -25.76
C ALA A 120 -29.70 -9.93 -26.63
N ASP A 121 -30.75 -10.57 -26.10
CA ASP A 121 -32.03 -10.76 -26.76
C ASP A 121 -32.98 -9.55 -26.68
N GLY A 122 -32.55 -8.45 -26.05
CA GLY A 122 -33.31 -7.23 -25.87
C GLY A 122 -34.18 -7.18 -24.59
N THR A 123 -34.18 -8.23 -23.78
CA THR A 123 -34.94 -8.27 -22.51
C THR A 123 -34.46 -7.20 -21.55
N GLU A 124 -35.36 -6.30 -21.13
CA GLU A 124 -35.05 -5.21 -20.17
C GLU A 124 -35.20 -5.73 -18.73
N LEU A 125 -34.16 -5.51 -17.92
CA LEU A 125 -34.06 -5.98 -16.53
C LEU A 125 -34.23 -4.88 -15.50
N LEU A 126 -34.33 -3.61 -15.88
CA LEU A 126 -34.34 -2.48 -14.93
C LEU A 126 -35.45 -2.60 -13.89
N SER A 127 -36.61 -3.16 -14.23
CA SER A 127 -37.71 -3.41 -13.29
C SER A 127 -37.39 -4.45 -12.21
N THR A 128 -36.35 -5.25 -12.39
CA THR A 128 -35.90 -6.25 -11.42
C THR A 128 -34.84 -5.69 -10.44
N LEU A 129 -34.39 -4.46 -10.65
CA LEU A 129 -33.39 -3.83 -9.78
C LEU A 129 -33.90 -3.77 -8.32
N ARG A 130 -33.03 -4.19 -7.41
CA ARG A 130 -33.23 -4.05 -5.96
C ARG A 130 -31.95 -3.47 -5.35
N TRP A 131 -32.10 -2.50 -4.44
CA TRP A 131 -31.02 -2.02 -3.61
C TRP A 131 -30.78 -2.99 -2.47
N GLU A 132 -29.54 -3.37 -2.24
CA GLU A 132 -29.14 -4.35 -1.24
C GLU A 132 -28.26 -3.70 -0.16
N HIS A 133 -28.31 -4.25 1.04
CA HIS A 133 -27.64 -3.69 2.22
C HIS A 133 -26.96 -4.83 3.00
N PRO A 134 -25.91 -5.46 2.43
CA PRO A 134 -25.35 -6.68 3.00
C PRO A 134 -24.63 -6.48 4.34
N ASP A 135 -24.15 -5.27 4.64
CA ASP A 135 -23.20 -5.08 5.74
C ASP A 135 -23.86 -4.47 7.00
N ASP A 136 -24.73 -3.47 6.86
CA ASP A 136 -25.28 -2.70 8.00
C ASP A 136 -26.80 -2.54 7.99
N ALA A 137 -27.50 -3.11 7.02
CA ALA A 137 -28.94 -2.99 6.81
C ALA A 137 -29.45 -1.54 6.66
N ASN A 138 -28.61 -0.60 6.22
CA ASN A 138 -28.94 0.79 5.99
C ASN A 138 -29.83 0.96 4.75
N ALA A 139 -31.15 1.01 4.92
CA ALA A 139 -32.11 1.12 3.82
C ALA A 139 -31.99 2.40 2.95
N ASP A 140 -31.28 3.42 3.42
CA ASP A 140 -30.98 4.63 2.65
C ASP A 140 -29.75 4.48 1.73
N ASP A 141 -28.91 3.45 1.93
CA ASP A 141 -27.75 3.21 1.09
C ASP A 141 -28.17 2.69 -0.30
N ARG A 142 -27.46 3.14 -1.32
CA ARG A 142 -27.68 2.74 -2.73
C ARG A 142 -26.38 2.45 -3.46
N THR A 143 -25.39 1.97 -2.72
CA THR A 143 -24.08 1.65 -3.32
C THR A 143 -24.01 0.23 -3.85
N VAL A 144 -24.96 -0.65 -3.47
CA VAL A 144 -25.08 -2.02 -3.97
C VAL A 144 -26.49 -2.27 -4.51
N PHE A 145 -26.58 -2.93 -5.65
CA PHE A 145 -27.85 -3.36 -6.21
C PHE A 145 -27.75 -4.73 -6.86
N THR A 146 -28.91 -5.38 -7.01
CA THR A 146 -29.04 -6.65 -7.75
C THR A 146 -29.93 -6.49 -8.97
N LEU A 147 -29.67 -7.36 -9.97
CA LEU A 147 -30.54 -7.60 -11.13
C LEU A 147 -30.90 -9.08 -11.17
N THR A 148 -32.20 -9.39 -11.32
CA THR A 148 -32.68 -10.77 -11.45
C THR A 148 -32.88 -11.13 -12.91
N LEU A 149 -32.21 -12.19 -13.36
CA LEU A 149 -32.31 -12.73 -14.72
C LEU A 149 -33.59 -13.57 -14.90
N PRO A 150 -34.24 -13.55 -16.08
CA PRO A 150 -35.35 -14.45 -16.39
C PRO A 150 -34.90 -15.90 -16.41
N THR A 151 -33.71 -16.16 -16.94
CA THR A 151 -33.05 -17.47 -16.97
C THR A 151 -31.69 -17.40 -16.32
N ALA A 152 -31.37 -18.35 -15.42
CA ALA A 152 -30.07 -18.39 -14.76
C ALA A 152 -28.93 -18.67 -15.74
N VAL A 153 -27.77 -18.07 -15.53
CA VAL A 153 -26.53 -18.39 -16.24
C VAL A 153 -26.04 -19.75 -15.74
N ALA A 154 -25.94 -20.71 -16.64
CA ALA A 154 -25.49 -22.07 -16.32
C ALA A 154 -24.07 -22.07 -15.75
N PRO A 155 -23.63 -23.13 -15.04
CA PRO A 155 -22.24 -23.32 -14.68
C PRO A 155 -21.33 -23.13 -15.89
N HIS A 156 -20.25 -22.35 -15.70
CA HIS A 156 -19.28 -21.97 -16.74
C HIS A 156 -19.88 -21.27 -17.98
N GLY A 157 -21.16 -20.90 -17.91
CA GLY A 157 -21.83 -20.14 -18.96
C GLY A 157 -21.42 -18.65 -18.92
N THR A 158 -21.53 -18.00 -20.08
CA THR A 158 -21.24 -16.58 -20.24
C THR A 158 -22.52 -15.80 -20.48
N LEU A 159 -22.60 -14.62 -19.89
CA LEU A 159 -23.67 -13.64 -20.05
C LEU A 159 -23.10 -12.37 -20.70
N THR A 160 -23.86 -11.79 -21.65
CA THR A 160 -23.63 -10.42 -22.12
C THR A 160 -24.78 -9.53 -21.67
N LEU A 161 -24.44 -8.43 -21.00
CA LEU A 161 -25.38 -7.46 -20.42
C LEU A 161 -25.01 -6.04 -20.84
N GLU A 162 -25.92 -5.32 -21.49
CA GLU A 162 -25.77 -3.90 -21.73
C GLU A 162 -26.37 -3.11 -20.56
N LEU A 163 -25.56 -2.21 -19.99
CA LEU A 163 -25.97 -1.25 -18.97
C LEU A 163 -25.86 0.15 -19.53
N ARG A 164 -26.85 1.01 -19.22
CA ARG A 164 -26.80 2.46 -19.48
C ARG A 164 -27.08 3.19 -18.19
N TRP A 165 -26.33 4.27 -17.96
CA TRP A 165 -26.50 5.09 -16.76
C TRP A 165 -26.24 6.56 -17.02
N GLU A 166 -26.77 7.35 -16.15
CA GLU A 166 -26.44 8.75 -15.99
C GLU A 166 -25.80 8.93 -14.60
N ALA A 167 -24.81 9.82 -14.55
CA ALA A 167 -24.15 10.10 -13.28
C ALA A 167 -23.87 11.61 -13.16
N ARG A 168 -23.94 12.11 -11.95
CA ARG A 168 -23.45 13.43 -11.60
C ARG A 168 -22.09 13.28 -10.91
N VAL A 169 -21.09 13.96 -11.46
CA VAL A 169 -19.73 13.96 -10.93
C VAL A 169 -19.71 14.72 -9.60
N PRO A 170 -19.30 14.12 -8.46
CA PRO A 170 -19.22 14.79 -7.17
C PRO A 170 -18.14 15.90 -7.17
N ARG A 171 -18.16 16.78 -6.17
CA ARG A 171 -16.95 17.49 -5.79
C ARG A 171 -15.91 16.45 -5.39
N LEU A 172 -14.66 16.66 -5.78
CA LEU A 172 -13.59 15.72 -5.56
C LEU A 172 -13.51 15.30 -4.07
N ALA A 173 -13.68 14.01 -3.81
CA ALA A 173 -13.54 13.36 -2.52
C ALA A 173 -13.25 11.87 -2.75
N SER A 174 -12.50 11.25 -1.86
CA SER A 174 -12.22 9.81 -1.89
C SER A 174 -11.94 9.29 -3.32
N ARG A 175 -10.97 9.91 -3.98
CA ARG A 175 -10.44 9.57 -5.31
C ARG A 175 -11.45 9.62 -6.45
N SER A 176 -12.58 10.34 -6.28
CA SER A 176 -13.54 10.54 -7.39
C SER A 176 -14.15 11.91 -7.37
N GLY A 177 -14.19 12.56 -8.52
CA GLY A 177 -14.88 13.83 -8.67
C GLY A 177 -14.16 14.90 -9.45
N VAL A 178 -14.55 16.16 -9.21
CA VAL A 178 -14.00 17.33 -9.87
C VAL A 178 -13.54 18.41 -8.89
N PHE A 179 -12.35 18.96 -9.14
CA PHE A 179 -11.78 20.10 -8.42
C PHE A 179 -11.21 21.13 -9.40
N ARG A 180 -11.84 22.31 -9.50
CA ARG A 180 -11.38 23.42 -10.39
C ARG A 180 -11.09 22.97 -11.82
N GLY A 181 -11.95 22.13 -12.40
CA GLY A 181 -11.79 21.62 -13.77
C GLY A 181 -10.88 20.38 -13.90
N PHE A 182 -10.17 20.00 -12.86
CA PHE A 182 -9.49 18.72 -12.78
C PHE A 182 -10.49 17.63 -12.42
N TYR A 183 -10.64 16.63 -13.28
CA TYR A 183 -11.46 15.44 -13.10
C TYR A 183 -10.56 14.26 -12.80
N PHE A 184 -10.89 13.53 -11.73
CA PHE A 184 -10.34 12.21 -11.45
C PHE A 184 -11.50 11.27 -11.16
N LEU A 185 -11.67 10.23 -11.98
CA LEU A 185 -12.86 9.41 -12.00
C LEU A 185 -12.52 7.93 -11.84
N GLY A 186 -12.42 7.51 -10.56
CA GLY A 186 -12.44 6.12 -10.16
C GLY A 186 -13.87 5.64 -9.91
N GLN A 187 -14.13 4.34 -10.02
CA GLN A 187 -15.40 3.71 -9.68
C GLN A 187 -16.64 4.34 -10.35
N TRP A 188 -16.48 4.84 -11.58
CA TRP A 188 -17.40 5.72 -12.29
C TRP A 188 -18.51 5.01 -13.07
N PHE A 189 -18.46 3.69 -13.19
CA PHE A 189 -19.43 2.86 -13.91
C PHE A 189 -20.02 1.79 -12.99
N PRO A 190 -21.25 1.29 -13.25
CA PRO A 190 -21.81 0.16 -12.53
C PRO A 190 -20.92 -1.07 -12.72
N LYS A 191 -20.34 -1.58 -11.64
CA LYS A 191 -19.36 -2.67 -11.65
C LYS A 191 -19.97 -3.93 -11.04
N ILE A 192 -19.84 -5.07 -11.72
CA ILE A 192 -20.29 -6.36 -11.16
C ILE A 192 -19.41 -6.72 -9.94
N GLY A 193 -20.04 -7.27 -8.91
CA GLY A 193 -19.35 -7.82 -7.74
C GLY A 193 -18.57 -9.11 -8.09
N VAL A 194 -17.75 -9.56 -7.16
CA VAL A 194 -16.98 -10.80 -7.32
C VAL A 194 -17.81 -11.99 -6.86
N LEU A 195 -18.00 -13.00 -7.71
CA LEU A 195 -18.55 -14.28 -7.29
C LEU A 195 -17.41 -15.18 -6.83
N GLU A 196 -17.16 -15.19 -5.52
CA GLU A 196 -16.18 -16.11 -4.93
C GLU A 196 -16.66 -17.56 -5.03
N VAL A 197 -15.79 -18.46 -5.51
CA VAL A 197 -16.09 -19.88 -5.68
C VAL A 197 -15.13 -20.73 -4.85
N PRO A 198 -15.57 -21.87 -4.29
CA PRO A 198 -14.70 -22.72 -3.50
C PRO A 198 -13.47 -23.19 -4.31
N PRO A 199 -12.25 -23.21 -3.72
CA PRO A 199 -11.92 -22.89 -2.33
C PRO A 199 -11.47 -21.42 -2.10
N GLN A 200 -11.70 -20.52 -3.06
CA GLN A 200 -11.25 -19.13 -3.02
C GLN A 200 -11.59 -18.49 -1.66
N ARG A 201 -10.58 -17.90 -1.00
CA ARG A 201 -10.71 -17.23 0.30
C ARG A 201 -11.50 -18.00 1.37
N GLY A 202 -11.52 -19.34 1.25
CA GLY A 202 -12.16 -20.23 2.22
C GLY A 202 -13.68 -20.34 2.10
N VAL A 203 -14.33 -19.77 1.06
CA VAL A 203 -15.77 -19.97 0.85
C VAL A 203 -16.11 -21.44 0.63
N ARG A 204 -17.25 -21.88 1.14
CA ARG A 204 -17.72 -23.27 1.05
C ARG A 204 -18.76 -23.49 -0.05
N SER A 205 -19.36 -22.43 -0.51
CA SER A 205 -20.31 -22.37 -1.63
C SER A 205 -20.11 -21.08 -2.40
N PRO A 206 -20.50 -21.02 -3.68
CA PRO A 206 -20.44 -19.79 -4.45
C PRO A 206 -21.19 -18.67 -3.74
N THR A 207 -20.49 -17.57 -3.48
CA THR A 207 -21.01 -16.43 -2.70
C THR A 207 -20.62 -15.13 -3.39
N TRP A 208 -21.57 -14.23 -3.58
CA TRP A 208 -21.29 -12.89 -4.07
C TRP A 208 -20.61 -12.07 -2.96
N ASN A 209 -19.41 -11.61 -3.25
CA ASN A 209 -18.71 -10.63 -2.44
C ASN A 209 -18.95 -9.25 -3.08
N CYS A 210 -19.84 -8.48 -2.48
CA CYS A 210 -20.29 -7.20 -3.01
C CYS A 210 -20.75 -6.33 -1.84
N HIS A 211 -19.80 -5.70 -1.16
CA HIS A 211 -20.02 -4.87 0.02
C HIS A 211 -20.54 -3.49 -0.33
N GLN A 212 -21.22 -2.84 0.62
CA GLN A 212 -21.54 -1.42 0.54
C GLN A 212 -20.25 -0.59 0.51
N ALA A 213 -20.32 0.66 0.03
CA ALA A 213 -19.18 1.55 0.14
C ALA A 213 -19.01 2.01 1.59
N HIS A 214 -17.85 1.72 2.16
CA HIS A 214 -17.47 2.11 3.53
C HIS A 214 -16.38 3.19 3.51
N ALA A 215 -16.30 4.01 4.56
CA ALA A 215 -15.34 5.12 4.63
C ALA A 215 -13.88 4.68 4.80
N SER A 216 -13.66 3.46 5.28
CA SER A 216 -12.34 2.89 5.57
C SER A 216 -12.03 1.65 4.75
N THR A 217 -12.68 1.48 3.58
CA THR A 217 -12.41 0.40 2.64
C THR A 217 -12.01 0.94 1.28
N GLU A 218 -11.35 0.11 0.50
CA GLU A 218 -11.05 0.34 -0.90
C GLU A 218 -11.96 -0.52 -1.79
N TYR A 219 -11.46 -1.20 -2.82
CA TYR A 219 -12.28 -1.81 -3.86
C TYR A 219 -11.90 -3.26 -4.12
N TYR A 220 -12.84 -4.04 -4.64
CA TYR A 220 -12.64 -5.42 -5.00
C TYR A 220 -13.41 -5.76 -6.28
N ALA A 221 -12.74 -6.33 -7.28
CA ALA A 221 -13.33 -6.67 -8.56
C ALA A 221 -12.57 -7.79 -9.27
N ASP A 222 -13.27 -8.54 -10.14
CA ASP A 222 -12.68 -9.58 -10.98
C ASP A 222 -11.83 -8.99 -12.12
N PHE A 223 -10.82 -9.75 -12.55
CA PHE A 223 -10.04 -9.45 -13.75
C PHE A 223 -10.88 -9.55 -15.01
N GLY A 224 -10.57 -8.69 -15.96
CA GLY A 224 -11.17 -8.68 -17.28
C GLY A 224 -10.38 -7.88 -18.30
N ASN A 225 -10.96 -7.72 -19.49
CA ASN A 225 -10.48 -6.84 -20.53
C ASN A 225 -11.30 -5.56 -20.53
N TYR A 226 -10.65 -4.44 -20.73
CA TYR A 226 -11.31 -3.14 -20.81
C TYR A 226 -11.01 -2.46 -22.15
N ASP A 227 -12.06 -2.27 -22.97
CA ASP A 227 -12.07 -1.40 -24.12
C ASP A 227 -12.88 -0.15 -23.80
N VAL A 228 -12.25 1.01 -23.70
CA VAL A 228 -12.92 2.21 -23.18
C VAL A 228 -12.82 3.38 -24.15
N THR A 229 -13.96 4.01 -24.44
CA THR A 229 -14.06 5.24 -25.23
C THR A 229 -14.55 6.38 -24.35
N LEU A 230 -13.72 7.42 -24.19
CA LEU A 230 -14.01 8.62 -23.42
C LEU A 230 -14.18 9.80 -24.37
N THR A 231 -15.36 10.42 -24.36
CA THR A 231 -15.68 11.60 -25.17
C THR A 231 -15.80 12.84 -24.29
N LEU A 232 -14.96 13.85 -24.54
CA LEU A 232 -14.86 15.05 -23.71
C LEU A 232 -14.34 16.25 -24.52
N PRO A 233 -14.38 17.50 -23.99
CA PRO A 233 -13.90 18.69 -24.70
C PRO A 233 -12.45 18.55 -25.17
N ARG A 234 -12.18 19.05 -26.39
CA ARG A 234 -10.85 19.00 -27.04
C ARG A 234 -9.72 19.61 -26.20
N SER A 235 -10.02 20.57 -25.33
CA SER A 235 -9.03 21.28 -24.53
C SER A 235 -8.43 20.42 -23.42
N MET A 236 -9.06 19.30 -23.06
CA MET A 236 -8.64 18.46 -21.94
C MET A 236 -7.58 17.44 -22.38
N THR A 237 -6.49 17.33 -21.61
CA THR A 237 -5.55 16.20 -21.65
C THR A 237 -6.11 15.07 -20.81
N VAL A 238 -6.02 13.83 -21.31
CA VAL A 238 -6.63 12.65 -20.70
C VAL A 238 -5.57 11.63 -20.39
N GLY A 239 -5.57 11.10 -19.16
CA GLY A 239 -4.86 9.89 -18.77
C GLY A 239 -5.84 8.82 -18.28
N ALA A 240 -5.51 7.56 -18.48
CA ALA A 240 -6.38 6.46 -18.07
C ALA A 240 -5.58 5.18 -17.81
N THR A 241 -6.22 4.20 -17.18
CA THR A 241 -5.78 2.81 -17.17
C THR A 241 -5.52 2.31 -18.59
N GLY A 242 -4.45 1.56 -18.79
CA GLY A 242 -4.10 0.95 -20.08
C GLY A 242 -3.46 1.92 -21.08
N VAL A 243 -3.45 1.50 -22.32
CA VAL A 243 -2.80 2.21 -23.43
C VAL A 243 -3.83 2.96 -24.26
N ARG A 244 -3.48 4.20 -24.70
CA ARG A 244 -4.30 4.95 -25.65
C ARG A 244 -4.16 4.35 -27.05
N THR A 245 -5.22 3.70 -27.53
CA THR A 245 -5.25 3.01 -28.83
C THR A 245 -5.82 3.87 -29.98
N GLY A 246 -6.43 5.02 -29.66
CA GLY A 246 -6.98 5.89 -30.68
C GLY A 246 -7.47 7.25 -30.16
N ARG A 247 -7.56 8.20 -31.09
CA ARG A 247 -8.08 9.55 -30.87
C ARG A 247 -8.86 10.00 -32.09
N THR A 248 -10.10 10.43 -31.91
CA THR A 248 -10.97 10.89 -33.00
C THR A 248 -11.58 12.23 -32.64
N GLU A 249 -11.45 13.22 -33.51
CA GLU A 249 -12.08 14.53 -33.36
C GLU A 249 -13.52 14.46 -33.84
N ASN A 250 -14.47 14.96 -33.07
CA ASN A 250 -15.89 15.00 -33.38
C ASN A 250 -16.30 16.37 -33.90
N ALA A 251 -17.36 16.41 -34.72
CA ALA A 251 -17.87 17.65 -35.33
C ALA A 251 -18.41 18.65 -34.29
N ASP A 252 -18.78 18.21 -33.10
CA ASP A 252 -19.30 19.01 -31.99
C ASP A 252 -18.21 19.67 -31.11
N GLY A 253 -16.94 19.57 -31.51
CA GLY A 253 -15.80 20.13 -30.77
C GLY A 253 -15.29 19.26 -29.64
N THR A 254 -15.84 18.06 -29.46
CA THR A 254 -15.31 17.05 -28.54
C THR A 254 -14.25 16.16 -29.22
N VAL A 255 -13.55 15.37 -28.38
CA VAL A 255 -12.62 14.34 -28.83
C VAL A 255 -12.98 13.03 -28.13
N SER A 256 -13.01 11.95 -28.90
CA SER A 256 -13.15 10.60 -28.38
C SER A 256 -11.77 9.96 -28.29
N HIS A 257 -11.35 9.60 -27.08
CA HIS A 257 -10.12 8.87 -26.77
C HIS A 257 -10.45 7.41 -26.52
N ARG A 258 -9.73 6.51 -27.17
CA ARG A 258 -9.87 5.06 -26.93
C ARG A 258 -8.69 4.55 -26.16
N PHE A 259 -8.99 3.72 -25.15
CA PHE A 259 -8.01 3.03 -24.33
C PHE A 259 -8.30 1.54 -24.30
N HIS A 260 -7.26 0.75 -24.14
CA HIS A 260 -7.40 -0.70 -23.98
C HIS A 260 -6.39 -1.24 -22.97
N GLN A 261 -6.82 -2.22 -22.18
CA GLN A 261 -5.95 -3.08 -21.40
C GLN A 261 -6.64 -4.43 -21.15
N ASP A 262 -5.90 -5.50 -21.42
CA ASP A 262 -6.26 -6.85 -21.04
C ASP A 262 -5.76 -7.16 -19.61
N ASP A 263 -6.47 -8.07 -18.94
CA ASP A 263 -6.10 -8.67 -17.64
C ASP A 263 -5.92 -7.65 -16.51
N VAL A 264 -6.86 -6.72 -16.34
CA VAL A 264 -6.92 -5.76 -15.22
C VAL A 264 -8.24 -5.85 -14.46
N ILE A 265 -8.23 -5.38 -13.21
CA ILE A 265 -9.39 -5.47 -12.30
C ILE A 265 -10.30 -4.22 -12.36
N ASP A 266 -9.81 -3.10 -12.88
CA ASP A 266 -10.53 -1.84 -12.88
C ASP A 266 -10.09 -0.92 -14.02
N PHE A 267 -10.83 0.17 -14.20
CA PHE A 267 -10.49 1.23 -15.14
C PHE A 267 -10.80 2.61 -14.55
N ALA A 268 -9.77 3.39 -14.30
CA ALA A 268 -9.89 4.78 -13.88
C ALA A 268 -9.33 5.73 -14.95
N TRP A 269 -9.74 7.01 -14.88
CA TRP A 269 -9.24 8.03 -15.78
C TRP A 269 -9.26 9.42 -15.16
N THR A 270 -8.45 10.29 -15.73
CA THR A 270 -8.36 11.71 -15.37
C THR A 270 -8.44 12.59 -16.61
N ALA A 271 -8.94 13.81 -16.44
CA ALA A 271 -8.95 14.80 -17.51
C ALA A 271 -8.82 16.22 -16.95
N TRP A 272 -7.93 17.01 -17.54
CA TRP A 272 -7.73 18.40 -17.16
C TRP A 272 -7.02 19.18 -18.29
N ASP A 273 -7.38 20.43 -18.48
CA ASP A 273 -6.72 21.34 -19.43
C ASP A 273 -5.40 21.92 -18.90
N GLY A 274 -5.15 21.79 -17.59
CA GLY A 274 -3.94 22.25 -16.91
C GLY A 274 -2.78 21.25 -16.89
N PHE A 275 -2.91 20.06 -17.48
CA PHE A 275 -1.83 19.07 -17.48
C PHE A 275 -0.69 19.40 -18.43
N LEU A 276 0.53 19.15 -17.95
CA LEU A 276 1.72 18.87 -18.73
C LEU A 276 1.90 17.35 -18.78
N GLU A 277 2.04 16.79 -19.95
CA GLU A 277 2.37 15.38 -20.18
C GLU A 277 3.88 15.26 -20.40
N VAL A 278 4.53 14.35 -19.65
CA VAL A 278 5.96 14.03 -19.74
C VAL A 278 6.10 12.54 -19.90
N GLU A 279 6.80 12.11 -20.93
CA GLU A 279 6.99 10.70 -21.25
C GLU A 279 8.45 10.26 -21.08
N ARG A 280 8.64 9.03 -20.66
CA ARG A 280 9.96 8.38 -20.58
C ARG A 280 9.79 6.87 -20.68
N THR A 281 10.75 6.18 -21.32
CA THR A 281 10.77 4.72 -21.35
C THR A 281 11.65 4.18 -20.22
N PHE A 282 11.09 3.35 -19.37
CA PHE A 282 11.85 2.54 -18.40
C PHE A 282 12.59 1.43 -19.13
N ARG A 283 13.89 1.26 -18.81
CA ARG A 283 14.76 0.18 -19.31
C ARG A 283 15.67 -0.30 -18.20
N ALA A 284 15.61 -1.59 -17.91
CA ALA A 284 16.55 -2.26 -17.00
C ALA A 284 16.92 -3.62 -17.55
N ALA A 285 18.17 -4.04 -17.33
CA ALA A 285 18.66 -5.32 -17.85
C ALA A 285 17.83 -6.50 -17.33
N GLY A 286 17.31 -7.32 -18.24
CA GLY A 286 16.50 -8.50 -17.93
C GLY A 286 15.02 -8.22 -17.63
N LEU A 287 14.58 -6.96 -17.68
CA LEU A 287 13.19 -6.58 -17.47
C LEU A 287 12.56 -6.07 -18.77
N PRO A 288 11.21 -6.16 -18.91
CA PRO A 288 10.49 -5.56 -20.03
C PRO A 288 10.65 -4.03 -20.07
N GLU A 289 10.62 -3.46 -21.28
CA GLU A 289 10.50 -2.00 -21.44
C GLU A 289 9.08 -1.56 -21.07
N VAL A 290 8.95 -0.44 -20.34
CA VAL A 290 7.66 0.13 -19.94
C VAL A 290 7.64 1.62 -20.29
N GLN A 291 6.58 2.06 -20.97
CA GLN A 291 6.34 3.47 -21.22
C GLN A 291 5.81 4.14 -19.94
N LEU A 292 6.50 5.15 -19.44
CA LEU A 292 6.09 5.94 -18.30
C LEU A 292 5.52 7.27 -18.78
N VAL A 293 4.32 7.61 -18.35
CA VAL A 293 3.62 8.84 -18.70
C VAL A 293 3.25 9.59 -17.41
N ALA A 294 3.84 10.76 -17.18
CA ALA A 294 3.47 11.62 -16.05
C ALA A 294 2.57 12.76 -16.51
N LEU A 295 1.42 12.89 -15.86
CA LEU A 295 0.48 14.01 -16.01
C LEU A 295 0.56 14.89 -14.76
N VAL A 296 1.18 16.05 -14.89
CA VAL A 296 1.42 16.98 -13.76
C VAL A 296 0.89 18.37 -14.08
N PRO A 297 0.64 19.25 -13.09
CA PRO A 297 0.36 20.66 -13.36
C PRO A 297 1.45 21.28 -14.24
N ARG A 298 1.07 22.08 -15.24
CA ARG A 298 2.02 22.72 -16.18
C ARG A 298 3.12 23.53 -15.51
N SER A 299 2.88 24.01 -14.32
CA SER A 299 3.84 24.80 -13.53
C SER A 299 4.90 23.93 -12.83
N ASP A 300 4.78 22.59 -12.84
CA ASP A 300 5.64 21.72 -12.02
C ASP A 300 6.20 20.49 -12.76
N ARG A 301 6.94 20.77 -13.85
CA ARG A 301 7.68 19.73 -14.59
C ARG A 301 8.64 18.92 -13.70
N ALA A 302 9.19 19.54 -12.66
CA ALA A 302 10.16 18.86 -11.81
C ALA A 302 9.53 17.78 -10.93
N SER A 303 8.23 17.87 -10.60
CA SER A 303 7.50 16.76 -9.99
C SER A 303 7.39 15.57 -10.95
N ALA A 304 7.16 15.83 -12.27
CA ALA A 304 7.10 14.74 -13.24
C ALA A 304 8.38 13.90 -13.27
N GLU A 305 9.55 14.56 -13.31
CA GLU A 305 10.83 13.84 -13.35
C GLU A 305 11.02 12.97 -12.08
N GLN A 306 10.70 13.51 -10.90
CA GLN A 306 10.81 12.75 -9.65
C GLN A 306 9.81 11.59 -9.55
N LEU A 307 8.58 11.77 -9.99
CA LEU A 307 7.57 10.71 -10.05
C LEU A 307 8.01 9.57 -10.97
N LEU A 308 8.54 9.91 -12.15
CA LEU A 308 9.06 8.92 -13.11
C LEU A 308 10.30 8.20 -12.57
N ASP A 309 11.19 8.89 -11.84
CA ASP A 309 12.35 8.28 -11.20
C ASP A 309 11.93 7.29 -10.11
N ALA A 310 11.02 7.69 -9.22
CA ALA A 310 10.51 6.84 -8.14
C ALA A 310 9.80 5.59 -8.69
N THR A 311 8.95 5.78 -9.72
CA THR A 311 8.28 4.67 -10.43
C THR A 311 9.30 3.70 -11.03
N ALA A 312 10.37 4.22 -11.67
CA ALA A 312 11.42 3.38 -12.27
C ALA A 312 12.16 2.54 -11.22
N VAL A 313 12.46 3.11 -10.05
CA VAL A 313 13.06 2.37 -8.93
C VAL A 313 12.16 1.23 -8.50
N MET A 314 10.86 1.48 -8.36
CA MET A 314 9.92 0.45 -7.93
C MET A 314 9.72 -0.64 -8.99
N LEU A 315 9.63 -0.27 -10.28
CA LEU A 315 9.55 -1.24 -11.38
C LEU A 315 10.79 -2.15 -11.44
N GLU A 316 11.98 -1.59 -11.19
CA GLU A 316 13.21 -2.39 -11.15
C GLU A 316 13.23 -3.32 -9.93
N TYR A 317 12.88 -2.81 -8.73
CA TYR A 317 12.86 -3.60 -7.51
C TYR A 317 11.84 -4.74 -7.60
N GLY A 318 10.58 -4.43 -7.84
CA GLY A 318 9.49 -5.41 -7.92
C GLY A 318 9.72 -6.43 -9.04
N GLY A 319 10.21 -5.95 -10.21
CA GLY A 319 10.53 -6.82 -11.34
C GLY A 319 11.62 -7.85 -11.05
N ARG A 320 12.60 -7.52 -10.19
CA ARG A 320 13.71 -8.42 -9.80
C ARG A 320 13.36 -9.32 -8.62
N HIS A 321 12.59 -8.80 -7.67
CA HIS A 321 12.34 -9.49 -6.39
C HIS A 321 11.05 -10.30 -6.37
N TRP A 322 10.03 -9.88 -7.14
CA TRP A 322 8.74 -10.58 -7.22
C TRP A 322 8.57 -11.25 -8.59
N PHE A 323 8.16 -10.49 -9.61
CA PHE A 323 8.13 -10.92 -11.01
C PHE A 323 8.09 -9.69 -11.94
N PRO A 324 8.56 -9.82 -13.22
CA PRO A 324 8.57 -8.69 -14.15
C PRO A 324 7.20 -8.06 -14.34
N TYR A 325 7.13 -6.72 -14.27
CA TYR A 325 5.92 -5.97 -14.59
C TYR A 325 5.51 -6.24 -16.05
N PRO A 326 4.30 -6.75 -16.30
CA PRO A 326 3.97 -7.28 -17.62
C PRO A 326 3.37 -6.25 -18.59
N TYR A 327 2.79 -5.15 -18.07
CA TYR A 327 2.06 -4.19 -18.89
C TYR A 327 3.01 -3.21 -19.60
N PRO A 328 2.60 -2.70 -20.81
CA PRO A 328 3.48 -1.88 -21.63
C PRO A 328 3.59 -0.42 -21.16
N GLN A 329 2.67 0.04 -20.30
CA GLN A 329 2.61 1.43 -19.87
C GLN A 329 2.28 1.57 -18.38
N VAL A 330 2.76 2.69 -17.81
CA VAL A 330 2.34 3.23 -16.51
C VAL A 330 2.00 4.71 -16.72
N THR A 331 0.84 5.13 -16.19
CA THR A 331 0.43 6.54 -16.13
C THR A 331 0.48 7.03 -14.68
N VAL A 332 1.24 8.10 -14.42
CA VAL A 332 1.35 8.73 -13.10
C VAL A 332 0.65 10.08 -13.13
N VAL A 333 -0.26 10.32 -12.22
CA VAL A 333 -1.05 11.55 -12.16
C VAL A 333 -0.71 12.33 -10.89
N ALA A 334 -0.19 13.55 -11.02
CA ALA A 334 -0.09 14.49 -9.90
C ALA A 334 -1.30 15.44 -9.92
N PRO A 335 -2.18 15.39 -8.92
CA PRO A 335 -3.32 16.29 -8.81
C PRO A 335 -2.86 17.76 -8.66
N PRO A 336 -3.67 18.76 -9.06
CA PRO A 336 -3.33 20.16 -8.81
C PRO A 336 -3.29 20.47 -7.32
N VAL A 337 -2.50 21.47 -6.95
CA VAL A 337 -2.35 21.93 -5.57
C VAL A 337 -3.73 22.18 -4.92
N GLY A 338 -3.94 21.57 -3.78
CA GLY A 338 -5.22 21.58 -3.04
C GLY A 338 -6.18 20.44 -3.37
N ALA A 339 -5.85 19.58 -4.34
CA ALA A 339 -6.60 18.36 -4.64
C ALA A 339 -5.94 17.08 -4.09
N GLY A 340 -4.65 17.15 -3.68
CA GLY A 340 -3.86 15.99 -3.28
C GLY A 340 -4.49 15.16 -2.16
N ALA A 341 -5.02 15.82 -1.11
CA ALA A 341 -5.67 15.11 0.01
C ALA A 341 -6.90 14.26 -0.41
N SER A 342 -7.54 14.60 -1.53
CA SER A 342 -8.75 13.91 -2.00
C SER A 342 -8.50 12.99 -3.20
N ALA A 343 -7.44 13.20 -3.97
CA ALA A 343 -7.13 12.47 -5.20
C ALA A 343 -5.77 11.76 -5.18
N GLY A 344 -4.83 12.17 -4.31
CA GLY A 344 -3.51 11.55 -4.20
C GLY A 344 -3.57 10.21 -3.47
N GLY A 345 -2.60 9.36 -3.74
CA GLY A 345 -2.50 8.05 -3.13
C GLY A 345 -3.62 7.11 -3.56
N MET A 346 -3.55 6.62 -4.83
CA MET A 346 -4.49 5.64 -5.36
C MET A 346 -3.91 4.87 -6.53
N GLU A 347 -4.03 3.57 -6.45
CA GLU A 347 -3.33 2.53 -7.18
C GLU A 347 -4.20 1.82 -8.24
N TYR A 348 -4.83 2.54 -9.14
CA TYR A 348 -5.55 1.87 -10.24
C TYR A 348 -4.61 1.10 -11.16
N PRO A 349 -5.06 0.00 -11.78
CA PRO A 349 -4.21 -0.78 -12.67
C PRO A 349 -3.57 0.08 -13.75
N THR A 350 -2.26 0.03 -13.86
CA THR A 350 -1.43 0.82 -14.79
C THR A 350 -1.53 2.35 -14.66
N LEU A 351 -2.27 2.86 -13.67
CA LEU A 351 -2.42 4.28 -13.38
C LEU A 351 -2.43 4.49 -11.86
N PHE A 352 -1.57 5.34 -11.35
CA PHE A 352 -1.66 5.77 -9.96
C PHE A 352 -1.63 7.29 -9.81
N THR A 353 -2.10 7.78 -8.66
CA THR A 353 -2.01 9.19 -8.31
C THR A 353 -0.95 9.42 -7.25
N GLY A 354 0.06 10.21 -7.59
CA GLY A 354 1.06 10.73 -6.65
C GLY A 354 0.67 12.11 -6.12
N ASP A 355 1.68 12.91 -5.77
CA ASP A 355 1.51 14.31 -5.33
C ASP A 355 2.47 15.23 -6.09
N VAL A 356 2.33 16.54 -5.89
CA VAL A 356 3.30 17.53 -6.36
C VAL A 356 4.32 17.80 -5.26
N ARG A 357 5.51 18.25 -5.65
CA ARG A 357 6.56 18.59 -4.68
C ARG A 357 6.07 19.63 -3.66
N ALA A 358 6.24 19.31 -2.39
CA ALA A 358 5.93 20.24 -1.31
C ALA A 358 6.98 21.36 -1.19
N HIS A 359 8.23 21.09 -1.61
CA HIS A 359 9.34 22.04 -1.47
C HIS A 359 10.14 22.17 -2.78
N PRO A 360 10.01 23.31 -3.52
CA PRO A 360 10.65 23.48 -4.83
C PRO A 360 12.18 23.56 -4.80
N LEU A 361 12.79 23.82 -3.64
CA LEU A 361 14.24 23.95 -3.47
C LEU A 361 14.94 22.63 -3.07
N GLU A 362 14.18 21.61 -2.70
CA GLU A 362 14.76 20.30 -2.40
C GLU A 362 15.09 19.55 -3.69
N PRO A 363 16.32 19.05 -3.87
CA PRO A 363 16.70 18.27 -5.05
C PRO A 363 15.85 17.00 -5.21
N ARG A 364 15.44 16.40 -4.08
CA ARG A 364 14.57 15.22 -4.00
C ARG A 364 13.57 15.42 -2.88
N ASP A 365 12.29 15.46 -3.22
CA ASP A 365 11.20 15.50 -2.23
C ASP A 365 10.88 14.06 -1.81
N MET A 366 11.38 13.65 -0.65
CA MET A 366 11.24 12.28 -0.17
C MET A 366 9.79 11.89 0.11
N VAL A 367 8.90 12.83 0.44
CA VAL A 367 7.47 12.52 0.64
C VAL A 367 6.83 12.18 -0.71
N LEU A 368 7.14 12.92 -1.77
CA LEU A 368 6.70 12.60 -3.13
C LEU A 368 7.25 11.24 -3.57
N TRP A 369 8.53 10.97 -3.29
CA TRP A 369 9.16 9.69 -3.64
C TRP A 369 8.52 8.51 -2.91
N ASP A 370 8.30 8.64 -1.59
CA ASP A 370 7.69 7.60 -0.76
C ASP A 370 6.28 7.24 -1.27
N VAL A 371 5.43 8.25 -1.48
CA VAL A 371 4.10 8.05 -2.06
C VAL A 371 4.19 7.41 -3.44
N ALA A 372 5.05 7.92 -4.34
CA ALA A 372 5.15 7.38 -5.69
C ALA A 372 5.67 5.94 -5.75
N MET A 373 6.58 5.56 -4.85
CA MET A 373 7.08 4.18 -4.75
C MET A 373 6.02 3.25 -4.16
N HIS A 374 5.29 3.71 -3.14
CA HIS A 374 4.18 2.99 -2.55
C HIS A 374 3.09 2.73 -3.61
N GLU A 375 2.60 3.75 -4.29
CA GLU A 375 1.55 3.59 -5.31
C GLU A 375 2.01 2.75 -6.52
N ALA A 376 3.30 2.80 -6.86
CA ALA A 376 3.85 1.94 -7.91
C ALA A 376 4.03 0.48 -7.45
N GLY A 377 4.20 0.22 -6.16
CA GLY A 377 4.28 -1.11 -5.60
C GLY A 377 2.95 -1.86 -5.66
N HIS A 378 1.86 -1.15 -5.51
CA HIS A 378 0.51 -1.68 -5.68
C HIS A 378 0.22 -2.24 -7.08
N PHE A 379 1.07 -1.99 -8.08
CA PHE A 379 0.93 -2.72 -9.36
C PHE A 379 1.07 -4.23 -9.18
N TRP A 380 1.88 -4.68 -8.21
CA TRP A 380 1.95 -6.09 -7.80
C TRP A 380 0.90 -6.43 -6.75
N TRP A 381 0.85 -5.64 -5.67
CA TRP A 381 -0.06 -5.82 -4.55
C TRP A 381 -1.33 -5.04 -4.85
N GLN A 382 -2.45 -5.66 -5.05
CA GLN A 382 -3.72 -5.22 -5.59
C GLN A 382 -3.81 -5.30 -7.13
N GLY A 383 -2.92 -4.68 -7.90
CA GLY A 383 -3.04 -4.64 -9.36
C GLY A 383 -2.96 -6.01 -10.02
N MET A 384 -2.07 -6.89 -9.54
CA MET A 384 -1.85 -8.24 -10.08
C MET A 384 -2.10 -9.35 -9.05
N VAL A 385 -1.78 -9.15 -7.78
CA VAL A 385 -2.18 -10.02 -6.67
C VAL A 385 -3.37 -9.34 -5.99
N ALA A 386 -4.57 -9.54 -6.55
CA ALA A 386 -5.76 -8.76 -6.27
C ALA A 386 -6.51 -9.26 -5.03
N SER A 387 -5.96 -9.02 -3.84
CA SER A 387 -6.61 -9.32 -2.58
C SER A 387 -7.90 -8.52 -2.38
N ASN A 388 -8.77 -8.95 -1.47
CA ASN A 388 -10.00 -8.23 -1.15
C ASN A 388 -9.72 -7.12 -0.13
N GLU A 389 -9.64 -5.89 -0.58
CA GLU A 389 -9.34 -4.73 0.26
C GLU A 389 -10.49 -4.33 1.19
N PHE A 390 -11.72 -4.76 0.92
CA PHE A 390 -12.79 -4.60 1.89
C PHE A 390 -12.51 -5.37 3.18
N GLU A 391 -11.99 -6.60 3.05
CA GLU A 391 -11.91 -7.53 4.16
C GLU A 391 -10.49 -7.73 4.69
N GLU A 392 -9.46 -7.58 3.85
CA GLU A 392 -8.08 -7.93 4.18
C GLU A 392 -7.07 -6.94 3.58
N ALA A 393 -7.31 -5.63 3.74
CA ALA A 393 -6.50 -4.54 3.18
C ALA A 393 -4.99 -4.63 3.50
N TRP A 394 -4.58 -5.35 4.55
CA TRP A 394 -3.18 -5.53 4.89
C TRP A 394 -2.37 -6.35 3.86
N LEU A 395 -3.04 -7.24 3.10
CA LEU A 395 -2.39 -8.06 2.04
C LEU A 395 -1.92 -7.19 0.88
N ASP A 396 -2.58 -6.08 0.69
CA ASP A 396 -2.22 -5.03 -0.22
C ASP A 396 -1.30 -4.03 0.48
N GLU A 397 -1.82 -3.14 1.29
CA GLU A 397 -1.16 -2.01 1.91
C GLU A 397 0.04 -2.39 2.80
N GLY A 398 -0.10 -3.47 3.57
CA GLY A 398 0.95 -3.91 4.47
C GLY A 398 2.15 -4.50 3.75
N ILE A 399 1.90 -5.36 2.74
CA ILE A 399 2.97 -5.97 1.96
C ILE A 399 3.62 -4.92 1.06
N ASP A 400 2.83 -4.01 0.48
CA ASP A 400 3.35 -2.94 -0.33
C ASP A 400 4.20 -1.97 0.47
N THR A 401 3.73 -1.50 1.62
CA THR A 401 4.51 -0.61 2.49
C THR A 401 5.84 -1.24 2.93
N TRP A 402 5.86 -2.56 3.21
CA TRP A 402 7.10 -3.29 3.46
C TRP A 402 7.99 -3.29 2.21
N GLY A 403 7.43 -3.60 1.04
CA GLY A 403 8.14 -3.72 -0.23
C GLY A 403 8.73 -2.40 -0.73
N SER A 404 7.96 -1.31 -0.70
CA SER A 404 8.42 0.03 -1.07
C SER A 404 9.56 0.51 -0.18
N GLY A 405 9.54 0.18 1.13
CA GLY A 405 10.67 0.43 2.02
C GLY A 405 11.92 -0.33 1.64
N ARG A 406 11.81 -1.60 1.27
CA ARG A 406 12.95 -2.38 0.77
C ARG A 406 13.49 -1.84 -0.56
N ALA A 407 12.61 -1.37 -1.42
CA ALA A 407 13.02 -0.70 -2.66
C ALA A 407 13.79 0.59 -2.37
N ALA A 408 13.32 1.42 -1.42
CA ALA A 408 14.00 2.64 -0.98
C ALA A 408 15.39 2.36 -0.42
N GLU A 409 15.53 1.33 0.43
CA GLU A 409 16.82 0.88 0.98
C GLU A 409 17.77 0.41 -0.14
N SER A 410 17.29 -0.40 -1.09
CA SER A 410 18.09 -0.90 -2.21
C SER A 410 18.61 0.24 -3.09
N ALA A 411 17.82 1.29 -3.28
CA ALA A 411 18.17 2.52 -3.99
C ALA A 411 19.00 3.49 -3.13
N ARG A 412 19.30 3.14 -1.87
CA ARG A 412 20.03 3.97 -0.89
C ARG A 412 19.41 5.34 -0.70
N LEU A 413 18.08 5.40 -0.70
CA LEU A 413 17.36 6.64 -0.40
C LEU A 413 17.54 7.01 1.07
N ARG A 414 17.60 8.31 1.37
CA ARG A 414 17.78 8.84 2.71
C ARG A 414 16.74 9.91 2.97
N TRP A 415 16.13 9.86 4.14
CA TRP A 415 15.22 10.90 4.62
C TRP A 415 16.00 12.03 5.27
N ASN A 416 15.61 13.26 4.95
CA ASN A 416 15.99 14.38 5.82
C ASN A 416 15.05 14.39 7.03
N LEU A 417 15.59 14.41 8.25
CA LEU A 417 14.80 14.45 9.49
C LEU A 417 13.80 15.62 9.51
N ALA A 418 14.14 16.72 8.83
CA ALA A 418 13.24 17.86 8.66
C ALA A 418 11.96 17.52 7.89
N ASN A 419 11.96 16.47 7.06
CA ASN A 419 10.78 16.03 6.30
C ASN A 419 9.71 15.39 7.19
N LEU A 420 10.06 14.95 8.40
CA LEU A 420 9.12 14.47 9.41
C LEU A 420 8.40 15.60 10.17
N ALA A 421 8.83 16.85 9.98
CA ALA A 421 8.19 18.00 10.61
C ALA A 421 6.91 18.43 9.87
N PRO A 422 5.95 19.08 10.56
CA PRO A 422 4.78 19.66 9.91
C PRO A 422 5.17 20.57 8.75
N VAL A 423 4.36 20.61 7.68
CA VAL A 423 4.66 21.26 6.38
C VAL A 423 5.20 22.70 6.53
N GLY A 424 4.60 23.53 7.41
CA GLY A 424 5.08 24.89 7.63
C GLY A 424 6.47 24.98 8.28
N LEU A 425 6.78 24.06 9.19
CA LEU A 425 8.08 23.99 9.86
C LEU A 425 9.14 23.38 8.92
N ARG A 426 8.74 22.38 8.13
CA ARG A 426 9.57 21.77 7.08
C ARG A 426 10.01 22.81 6.04
N ALA A 427 9.09 23.64 5.55
CA ALA A 427 9.37 24.71 4.59
C ALA A 427 10.37 25.74 5.16
N ALA A 428 10.32 26.02 6.47
CA ALA A 428 11.21 26.98 7.12
C ALA A 428 12.57 26.40 7.48
N LEU A 429 12.64 25.13 7.88
CA LEU A 429 13.85 24.51 8.45
C LEU A 429 14.57 23.57 7.50
N GLY A 430 13.85 22.91 6.57
CA GLY A 430 14.40 21.91 5.66
C GLY A 430 15.70 22.33 4.96
N PRO A 431 15.80 23.55 4.40
CA PRO A 431 17.01 24.02 3.75
C PRO A 431 18.24 24.16 4.66
N PHE A 432 18.03 24.23 5.98
CA PHE A 432 19.09 24.49 6.98
C PHE A 432 19.47 23.26 7.80
N PHE A 433 18.62 22.22 7.81
CA PHE A 433 18.86 21.01 8.59
C PHE A 433 19.00 19.80 7.67
N HIS A 434 20.22 19.37 7.43
CA HIS A 434 20.55 18.13 6.74
C HIS A 434 20.95 17.07 7.76
N SER A 435 19.98 16.37 8.31
CA SER A 435 20.20 15.15 9.09
C SER A 435 19.56 13.99 8.37
N GLU A 436 20.37 13.24 7.65
CA GLU A 436 19.92 12.08 6.90
C GLU A 436 19.75 10.87 7.81
N ILE A 437 18.61 10.24 7.71
CA ILE A 437 18.28 8.97 8.37
C ILE A 437 17.88 7.93 7.31
N SER A 438 18.06 6.66 7.64
CA SER A 438 17.61 5.57 6.78
C SER A 438 16.07 5.52 6.74
N GLU A 439 15.52 4.84 5.73
CA GLU A 439 14.09 4.57 5.65
C GLU A 439 13.60 3.79 6.90
N GLU A 440 14.36 2.80 7.34
CA GLU A 440 14.07 2.02 8.54
C GLU A 440 14.03 2.88 9.80
N ASP A 441 15.01 3.78 9.98
CA ASP A 441 15.03 4.70 11.12
C ASP A 441 13.85 5.69 11.07
N ALA A 442 13.50 6.21 9.88
CA ALA A 442 12.36 7.09 9.69
C ALA A 442 11.05 6.41 10.06
N ARG A 443 10.83 5.18 9.62
CA ARG A 443 9.67 4.37 9.98
C ARG A 443 9.62 4.05 11.47
N MET A 444 10.78 3.77 12.08
CA MET A 444 10.86 3.56 13.54
C MET A 444 10.47 4.79 14.35
N LEU A 445 10.82 6.00 13.89
CA LEU A 445 10.47 7.25 14.58
C LEU A 445 8.97 7.55 14.56
N VAL A 446 8.26 7.17 13.50
CA VAL A 446 6.81 7.40 13.37
C VAL A 446 5.96 6.21 13.79
N ARG A 447 6.59 5.10 14.16
CA ARG A 447 5.92 3.86 14.53
C ARG A 447 5.09 4.01 15.81
N SER A 448 3.83 3.60 15.74
CA SER A 448 3.01 3.41 16.93
C SER A 448 3.33 2.05 17.55
N THR A 449 3.81 2.05 18.79
CA THR A 449 4.20 0.83 19.51
C THR A 449 3.04 0.09 20.19
N ARG A 450 1.84 0.69 20.20
CA ARG A 450 0.65 0.09 20.84
C ARG A 450 -0.45 -0.15 19.83
N PHE A 451 -0.52 -1.37 19.37
CA PHE A 451 -1.56 -1.84 18.44
C PHE A 451 -2.66 -2.55 19.24
N GLN A 452 -3.91 -2.12 19.06
CA GLN A 452 -5.07 -2.65 19.78
C GLN A 452 -5.99 -3.50 18.91
N THR A 453 -5.79 -3.46 17.59
CA THR A 453 -6.59 -4.17 16.60
C THR A 453 -5.75 -5.17 15.82
N PRO A 454 -6.30 -6.35 15.46
CA PRO A 454 -5.64 -7.27 14.54
C PRO A 454 -5.35 -6.61 13.19
N VAL A 455 -4.40 -7.18 12.46
CA VAL A 455 -4.08 -6.73 11.09
C VAL A 455 -5.15 -7.23 10.10
N ALA A 456 -5.48 -8.51 10.18
CA ALA A 456 -6.50 -9.15 9.33
C ALA A 456 -7.90 -8.92 9.92
N LEU A 457 -8.42 -7.71 9.72
CA LEU A 457 -9.75 -7.28 10.13
C LEU A 457 -10.43 -6.57 8.95
N PRO A 458 -11.71 -6.85 8.67
CA PRO A 458 -12.46 -6.11 7.66
C PRO A 458 -12.45 -4.60 7.91
N GLY A 459 -12.28 -3.81 6.84
CA GLY A 459 -12.04 -2.36 6.92
C GLY A 459 -13.10 -1.61 7.73
N TRP A 460 -14.37 -1.97 7.59
CA TRP A 460 -15.49 -1.35 8.34
C TRP A 460 -15.59 -1.80 9.81
N GLN A 461 -14.80 -2.78 10.24
CA GLN A 461 -14.75 -3.24 11.63
C GLN A 461 -13.69 -2.53 12.47
N PHE A 462 -12.81 -1.72 11.86
CA PHE A 462 -11.89 -0.89 12.62
C PHE A 462 -12.65 0.22 13.37
N PRO A 463 -12.28 0.55 14.62
CA PRO A 463 -12.97 1.56 15.41
C PRO A 463 -12.96 2.96 14.81
N ASP A 464 -11.87 3.30 14.10
CA ASP A 464 -11.66 4.59 13.45
C ASP A 464 -10.56 4.49 12.38
N ALA A 465 -10.46 5.51 11.54
CA ALA A 465 -9.46 5.59 10.49
C ALA A 465 -8.00 5.55 11.00
N ALA A 466 -7.74 6.09 12.18
CA ALA A 466 -6.40 6.04 12.78
C ALA A 466 -6.04 4.61 13.19
N SER A 467 -7.00 3.82 13.65
CA SER A 467 -6.83 2.39 13.95
C SER A 467 -6.60 1.58 12.68
N THR A 468 -7.35 1.88 11.60
CA THR A 468 -7.11 1.29 10.26
C THR A 468 -5.68 1.56 9.81
N GLY A 469 -5.25 2.82 9.76
CA GLY A 469 -3.89 3.17 9.33
C GLY A 469 -2.80 2.54 10.20
N ARG A 470 -2.96 2.57 11.53
CA ARG A 470 -1.99 1.93 12.43
C ARG A 470 -1.88 0.43 12.24
N SER A 471 -2.99 -0.26 12.00
CA SER A 471 -2.98 -1.72 11.86
C SER A 471 -2.60 -2.16 10.45
N THR A 472 -3.23 -1.60 9.42
CA THR A 472 -3.06 -2.02 8.03
C THR A 472 -1.66 -1.68 7.50
N TYR A 473 -1.13 -0.50 7.84
CA TYR A 473 0.23 -0.09 7.45
C TYR A 473 1.25 -0.40 8.56
N GLY A 474 1.08 0.19 9.75
CA GLY A 474 2.10 0.16 10.79
C GLY A 474 2.34 -1.23 11.39
N ARG A 475 1.29 -1.87 11.92
CA ARG A 475 1.40 -3.21 12.52
C ARG A 475 1.70 -4.27 11.47
N ALA A 476 1.13 -4.17 10.27
CA ALA A 476 1.40 -5.12 9.20
C ALA A 476 2.89 -5.14 8.84
N VAL A 477 3.51 -3.97 8.61
CA VAL A 477 4.96 -3.85 8.34
C VAL A 477 5.79 -4.37 9.50
N ALA A 478 5.45 -4.02 10.75
CA ALA A 478 6.15 -4.53 11.92
C ALA A 478 6.02 -6.05 12.06
N SER A 479 4.86 -6.63 11.72
CA SER A 479 4.62 -8.07 11.72
C SER A 479 5.42 -8.79 10.63
N LEU A 480 5.42 -8.23 9.40
CA LEU A 480 6.23 -8.75 8.28
C LEU A 480 7.72 -8.71 8.62
N GLY A 481 8.23 -7.57 9.13
CA GLY A 481 9.63 -7.44 9.54
C GLY A 481 10.01 -8.38 10.70
N THR A 482 9.09 -8.62 11.64
CA THR A 482 9.32 -9.61 12.73
C THR A 482 9.38 -11.03 12.16
N LEU A 483 8.50 -11.37 11.24
CA LEU A 483 8.52 -12.67 10.55
C LEU A 483 9.80 -12.83 9.72
N GLU A 484 10.25 -11.78 9.04
CA GLU A 484 11.51 -11.74 8.30
C GLU A 484 12.71 -11.98 9.22
N GLN A 485 12.78 -11.30 10.38
CA GLN A 485 13.85 -11.48 11.34
C GLN A 485 13.92 -12.92 11.88
N VAL A 486 12.77 -13.55 12.07
CA VAL A 486 12.70 -14.96 12.53
C VAL A 486 13.08 -15.95 11.44
N LEU A 487 12.67 -15.72 10.20
CA LEU A 487 12.95 -16.62 9.07
C LEU A 487 14.35 -16.41 8.48
N GLY A 488 14.89 -15.20 8.60
CA GLY A 488 16.05 -14.70 7.87
C GLY A 488 15.66 -14.19 6.47
N GLU A 489 16.40 -13.20 6.00
CA GLU A 489 16.16 -12.45 4.76
C GLU A 489 15.90 -13.34 3.53
N GLU A 490 16.76 -14.33 3.28
CA GLU A 490 16.63 -15.21 2.10
C GLU A 490 15.32 -16.04 2.09
N ARG A 491 14.91 -16.56 3.25
CA ARG A 491 13.67 -17.34 3.34
C ARG A 491 12.46 -16.45 3.22
N PHE A 492 12.52 -15.28 3.82
CA PHE A 492 11.42 -14.32 3.75
C PHE A 492 11.26 -13.78 2.33
N ALA A 493 12.34 -13.40 1.65
CA ALA A 493 12.31 -12.99 0.24
C ALA A 493 11.72 -14.10 -0.66
N ARG A 494 12.09 -15.37 -0.41
CA ARG A 494 11.50 -16.51 -1.11
C ARG A 494 10.01 -16.69 -0.81
N LEU A 495 9.58 -16.45 0.45
CA LEU A 495 8.16 -16.49 0.82
C LEU A 495 7.37 -15.46 0.02
N VAL A 496 7.79 -14.19 0.04
CA VAL A 496 7.10 -13.09 -0.65
C VAL A 496 7.06 -13.34 -2.16
N ARG A 497 8.18 -13.76 -2.75
CA ARG A 497 8.23 -14.12 -4.19
C ARG A 497 7.28 -15.27 -4.51
N THR A 498 7.30 -16.36 -3.73
CA THR A 498 6.42 -17.52 -3.95
C THR A 498 4.95 -17.13 -3.86
N TYR A 499 4.59 -16.25 -2.91
CA TYR A 499 3.24 -15.74 -2.77
C TYR A 499 2.86 -14.89 -3.99
N ALA A 500 3.71 -13.94 -4.40
CA ALA A 500 3.48 -13.09 -5.55
C ALA A 500 3.29 -13.90 -6.85
N GLU A 501 4.22 -14.80 -7.17
CA GLU A 501 4.18 -15.61 -8.40
C GLU A 501 2.97 -16.59 -8.42
N ARG A 502 2.63 -17.18 -7.27
CA ARG A 502 1.52 -18.13 -7.16
C ARG A 502 0.16 -17.50 -7.33
N PHE A 503 -0.01 -16.29 -6.80
CA PHE A 503 -1.28 -15.59 -6.78
C PHE A 503 -1.35 -14.41 -7.75
N ALA A 504 -0.37 -14.27 -8.65
CA ALA A 504 -0.45 -13.33 -9.75
C ALA A 504 -1.75 -13.56 -10.55
N PHE A 505 -2.51 -12.49 -10.77
CA PHE A 505 -3.80 -12.49 -11.46
C PHE A 505 -4.90 -13.34 -10.79
N ARG A 506 -4.87 -13.40 -9.47
CA ARG A 506 -5.83 -14.12 -8.62
C ARG A 506 -6.21 -13.28 -7.39
N HIS A 507 -7.17 -13.80 -6.61
CA HIS A 507 -7.69 -13.17 -5.40
C HIS A 507 -7.34 -14.01 -4.16
N PRO A 508 -6.12 -13.90 -3.62
CA PRO A 508 -5.75 -14.61 -2.40
C PRO A 508 -6.31 -13.95 -1.15
N GLY A 509 -6.35 -14.72 -0.04
CA GLY A 509 -6.65 -14.23 1.29
C GLY A 509 -5.51 -14.49 2.28
N THR A 510 -5.71 -14.08 3.54
CA THR A 510 -4.75 -14.32 4.63
C THR A 510 -4.39 -15.80 4.78
N ASP A 511 -5.34 -16.73 4.59
CA ASP A 511 -5.06 -18.17 4.68
C ASP A 511 -4.08 -18.65 3.60
N ASP A 512 -4.12 -18.06 2.42
CA ASP A 512 -3.19 -18.35 1.33
C ASP A 512 -1.77 -17.88 1.69
N PHE A 513 -1.63 -16.67 2.27
CA PHE A 513 -0.36 -16.19 2.78
C PHE A 513 0.20 -17.09 3.89
N LEU A 514 -0.65 -17.51 4.83
CA LEU A 514 -0.28 -18.44 5.91
C LEU A 514 0.12 -19.83 5.37
N ALA A 515 -0.52 -20.28 4.28
CA ALA A 515 -0.17 -21.55 3.64
C ALA A 515 1.22 -21.49 2.99
N VAL A 516 1.54 -20.39 2.27
CA VAL A 516 2.89 -20.16 1.71
C VAL A 516 3.91 -20.01 2.84
N THR A 517 3.56 -19.34 3.93
CA THR A 517 4.42 -19.22 5.12
C THR A 517 4.75 -20.59 5.70
N ALA A 518 3.77 -21.50 5.79
CA ALA A 518 4.00 -22.87 6.23
C ALA A 518 4.92 -23.66 5.31
N GLU A 519 4.75 -23.51 4.00
CA GLU A 519 5.56 -24.19 2.99
C GLU A 519 7.03 -23.78 3.06
N VAL A 520 7.30 -22.48 3.15
CA VAL A 520 8.65 -21.91 3.10
C VAL A 520 9.34 -21.94 4.47
N GLY A 521 8.59 -21.62 5.52
CA GLY A 521 9.11 -21.44 6.89
C GLY A 521 8.81 -22.58 7.87
N GLY A 522 7.90 -23.49 7.50
CA GLY A 522 7.45 -24.59 8.36
C GLY A 522 6.28 -24.21 9.30
N ALA A 523 5.80 -25.20 10.07
CA ALA A 523 4.63 -25.03 10.95
C ALA A 523 4.82 -23.95 12.03
N GLY A 524 6.02 -23.79 12.55
CA GLY A 524 6.34 -22.76 13.54
C GLY A 524 6.19 -21.35 12.97
N ALA A 525 6.66 -21.12 11.75
CA ALA A 525 6.51 -19.84 11.07
C ALA A 525 5.03 -19.53 10.77
N ARG A 526 4.24 -20.53 10.36
CA ARG A 526 2.79 -20.37 10.19
C ARG A 526 2.12 -19.95 11.50
N SER A 527 2.40 -20.67 12.60
CA SER A 527 1.81 -20.34 13.89
C SER A 527 2.18 -18.95 14.38
N LEU A 528 3.43 -18.52 14.15
CA LEU A 528 3.85 -17.15 14.42
C LEU A 528 3.08 -16.15 13.56
N ALA A 529 3.03 -16.34 12.26
CA ALA A 529 2.33 -15.46 11.32
C ALA A 529 0.83 -15.33 11.67
N GLU A 530 0.17 -16.44 12.04
CA GLU A 530 -1.23 -16.42 12.48
C GLU A 530 -1.44 -15.51 13.70
N ARG A 531 -0.53 -15.58 14.69
CA ARG A 531 -0.58 -14.69 15.86
C ARG A 531 -0.26 -13.24 15.53
N LEU A 532 0.64 -12.99 14.58
CA LEU A 532 1.02 -11.65 14.15
C LEU A 532 -0.11 -10.94 13.40
N PHE A 533 -0.79 -11.62 12.48
CA PHE A 533 -1.78 -11.00 11.60
C PHE A 533 -3.21 -11.08 12.15
N ARG A 534 -3.60 -12.18 12.80
CA ARG A 534 -4.94 -12.37 13.38
C ARG A 534 -5.06 -12.03 14.85
N GLY A 535 -3.91 -11.81 15.52
CA GLY A 535 -3.86 -11.44 16.94
C GLY A 535 -3.43 -9.99 17.17
N THR A 536 -3.46 -9.60 18.44
CA THR A 536 -2.96 -8.30 18.92
C THR A 536 -1.72 -8.42 19.79
N ALA A 537 -1.19 -9.63 19.94
CA ALA A 537 -0.03 -9.90 20.77
C ALA A 537 1.20 -9.08 20.36
N GLY A 538 1.95 -8.60 21.32
CA GLY A 538 3.12 -7.73 21.15
C GLY A 538 4.38 -8.32 21.78
N ILE A 539 5.53 -7.80 21.39
CA ILE A 539 6.84 -8.12 21.95
C ILE A 539 7.27 -6.95 22.81
N ASP A 540 7.87 -7.24 23.97
CA ASP A 540 8.55 -6.27 24.84
C ASP A 540 9.47 -7.10 25.76
N ASP A 541 10.70 -7.33 25.30
CA ASP A 541 11.75 -7.97 26.06
C ASP A 541 12.71 -6.89 26.61
N ALA A 542 12.97 -6.87 27.89
CA ALA A 542 13.68 -5.78 28.54
C ALA A 542 14.87 -6.25 29.38
N VAL A 543 15.97 -5.51 29.37
CA VAL A 543 17.01 -5.63 30.39
C VAL A 543 16.59 -4.85 31.64
N ARG A 544 16.03 -5.56 32.63
CA ARG A 544 15.48 -4.95 33.85
C ARG A 544 16.55 -4.33 34.74
N SER A 545 17.64 -5.10 35.00
CA SER A 545 18.69 -4.64 35.89
C SER A 545 20.05 -5.31 35.64
N ILE A 546 21.11 -4.61 36.00
CA ILE A 546 22.47 -5.10 36.07
C ILE A 546 22.99 -4.74 37.49
N HIS A 547 23.28 -5.72 38.32
CA HIS A 547 23.83 -5.54 39.65
C HIS A 547 25.17 -6.27 39.76
N CYS A 548 26.24 -5.54 40.07
CA CYS A 548 27.56 -6.14 40.34
C CYS A 548 28.01 -5.77 41.76
N GLY A 549 28.41 -6.76 42.52
CA GLY A 549 28.98 -6.61 43.85
C GLY A 549 30.20 -7.49 44.04
N GLN A 550 31.15 -7.05 44.86
CA GLN A 550 32.28 -7.86 45.24
C GLN A 550 31.84 -8.90 46.30
N GLU A 551 32.22 -10.16 46.14
CA GLU A 551 31.92 -11.19 47.15
C GLU A 551 32.78 -10.95 48.39
N SER A 552 32.14 -10.87 49.56
CA SER A 552 32.79 -10.58 50.85
C SER A 552 33.77 -11.68 51.27
N GLY A 553 34.99 -11.31 51.63
CA GLY A 553 35.99 -12.21 52.23
C GLY A 553 37.37 -12.25 51.59
N GLU A 554 37.57 -11.71 50.40
CA GLU A 554 38.81 -11.82 49.63
C GLU A 554 39.29 -10.46 49.14
N GLY A 555 39.66 -9.52 50.00
CA GLY A 555 40.34 -8.26 49.66
C GLY A 555 39.82 -7.52 48.40
N LEU A 556 40.51 -6.45 47.96
CA LEU A 556 40.12 -5.65 46.77
C LEU A 556 40.20 -6.41 45.44
N ASP A 557 40.90 -7.55 45.39
CA ASP A 557 41.08 -8.38 44.20
C ASP A 557 40.15 -9.60 44.17
N GLY A 558 39.17 -9.70 45.09
CA GLY A 558 38.20 -10.80 45.15
C GLY A 558 37.29 -10.85 43.92
N PRO A 559 36.62 -12.02 43.70
CA PRO A 559 35.73 -12.19 42.59
C PRO A 559 34.53 -11.24 42.67
N TRP A 560 34.12 -10.71 41.53
CA TRP A 560 32.88 -9.99 41.37
C TRP A 560 31.77 -10.93 40.96
N ARG A 561 30.62 -10.77 41.60
CA ARG A 561 29.38 -11.38 41.20
C ARG A 561 28.53 -10.33 40.51
N CYS A 562 28.09 -10.62 39.28
CA CYS A 562 27.15 -9.78 38.52
C CYS A 562 25.89 -10.58 38.20
N ASP A 563 24.76 -10.03 38.55
CA ASP A 563 23.44 -10.53 38.18
C ASP A 563 22.82 -9.61 37.13
N VAL A 564 22.39 -10.19 36.01
CA VAL A 564 21.65 -9.51 34.90
C VAL A 564 20.25 -10.10 34.87
N ASP A 565 19.24 -9.25 35.07
CA ASP A 565 17.84 -9.64 35.00
C ASP A 565 17.24 -9.19 33.68
N VAL A 566 16.69 -10.15 32.95
CA VAL A 566 15.92 -9.93 31.72
C VAL A 566 14.46 -10.26 32.01
N GLU A 567 13.55 -9.41 31.54
CA GLU A 567 12.11 -9.51 31.78
C GLU A 567 11.38 -9.50 30.42
N ARG A 568 10.40 -10.38 30.25
CA ARG A 568 9.47 -10.39 29.15
C ARG A 568 8.17 -9.75 29.58
N ARG A 569 7.82 -8.61 28.97
CA ARG A 569 6.60 -7.85 29.23
C ARG A 569 5.54 -8.07 28.15
N GLY A 570 5.99 -8.42 26.94
CA GLY A 570 5.11 -8.77 25.83
C GLY A 570 4.48 -10.15 25.98
N ASP A 571 3.38 -10.38 25.27
CA ASP A 571 2.61 -11.62 25.29
C ASP A 571 2.85 -12.50 24.03
N LEU A 572 3.72 -12.06 23.10
CA LEU A 572 4.21 -12.84 21.98
C LEU A 572 5.63 -13.36 22.30
N PRO A 573 5.77 -14.59 22.81
CA PRO A 573 7.08 -15.09 23.15
C PRO A 573 7.87 -15.51 21.91
N LEU A 574 9.05 -14.91 21.75
CA LEU A 574 10.06 -15.32 20.78
C LEU A 574 11.33 -15.77 21.53
N PRO A 575 12.22 -16.60 20.92
CA PRO A 575 13.55 -16.78 21.44
C PRO A 575 14.25 -15.42 21.56
N CYS A 576 14.72 -15.07 22.77
CA CYS A 576 15.36 -13.78 23.00
C CYS A 576 16.86 -13.98 23.28
N PRO A 577 17.74 -13.73 22.30
CA PRO A 577 19.17 -13.70 22.54
C PRO A 577 19.54 -12.46 23.36
N VAL A 578 20.48 -12.64 24.30
CA VAL A 578 20.94 -11.58 25.20
C VAL A 578 22.47 -11.47 25.11
N ALA A 579 22.97 -10.38 24.57
CA ALA A 579 24.40 -10.10 24.61
C ALA A 579 24.79 -9.48 25.97
N ILE A 580 25.80 -10.05 26.60
CA ILE A 580 26.37 -9.60 27.86
C ILE A 580 27.82 -9.18 27.63
N ARG A 581 28.11 -7.90 27.76
CA ARG A 581 29.47 -7.36 27.60
C ARG A 581 30.09 -7.01 28.92
N PHE A 582 31.36 -7.37 29.10
CA PHE A 582 32.13 -7.15 30.31
C PHE A 582 33.08 -5.95 30.17
N ASP A 583 33.61 -5.43 31.29
CA ASP A 583 34.57 -4.31 31.30
C ASP A 583 35.91 -4.68 30.61
N ASP A 584 36.29 -5.95 30.52
CA ASP A 584 37.45 -6.47 29.80
C ASP A 584 37.24 -6.53 28.27
N GLY A 585 36.06 -6.17 27.79
CA GLY A 585 35.68 -6.20 26.38
C GLY A 585 35.18 -7.58 25.90
N THR A 586 35.19 -8.60 26.74
CA THR A 586 34.60 -9.92 26.39
C THR A 586 33.08 -9.79 26.28
N GLU A 587 32.49 -10.57 25.34
CA GLU A 587 31.04 -10.65 25.13
C GLU A 587 30.58 -12.09 25.15
N LEU A 588 29.47 -12.36 25.82
CA LEU A 588 28.78 -13.66 25.86
C LEU A 588 27.37 -13.46 25.32
N THR A 589 26.85 -14.46 24.62
CA THR A 589 25.44 -14.48 24.19
C THR A 589 24.72 -15.58 24.98
N GLU A 590 23.71 -15.18 25.72
CA GLU A 590 22.78 -16.03 26.44
C GLU A 590 21.47 -16.13 25.71
N GLN A 591 20.57 -17.01 26.16
CA GLN A 591 19.28 -17.23 25.53
C GLN A 591 18.17 -17.28 26.57
N VAL A 592 17.14 -16.43 26.43
CA VAL A 592 15.87 -16.58 27.13
C VAL A 592 14.95 -17.44 26.25
N PRO A 593 14.45 -18.59 26.77
CA PRO A 593 13.54 -19.46 26.02
C PRO A 593 12.26 -18.74 25.60
N ALA A 594 11.66 -19.17 24.47
CA ALA A 594 10.41 -18.58 23.95
C ALA A 594 9.23 -18.82 24.90
N GLU A 595 9.15 -19.97 25.55
CA GLU A 595 8.00 -20.37 26.37
C GLU A 595 8.36 -20.57 27.84
N GLY A 596 7.37 -20.39 28.71
CA GLY A 596 7.44 -20.73 30.13
C GLY A 596 8.25 -19.77 31.01
N VAL A 597 8.82 -18.69 30.44
CA VAL A 597 9.71 -17.77 31.16
C VAL A 597 9.25 -16.33 30.99
N THR A 598 8.84 -15.68 32.08
CA THR A 598 8.50 -14.24 32.10
C THR A 598 9.67 -13.37 32.55
N TRP A 599 10.66 -13.94 33.16
CA TRP A 599 11.93 -13.29 33.51
C TRP A 599 13.04 -14.32 33.73
N GLN A 600 14.30 -13.94 33.52
CA GLN A 600 15.47 -14.80 33.75
C GLN A 600 16.62 -13.99 34.32
N ARG A 601 17.35 -14.60 35.28
CA ARG A 601 18.59 -14.08 35.83
C ARG A 601 19.77 -14.84 35.26
N PHE A 602 20.74 -14.10 34.73
CA PHE A 602 22.06 -14.59 34.38
C PHE A 602 23.07 -14.15 35.45
N THR A 603 23.80 -15.07 36.02
CA THR A 603 24.77 -14.79 37.09
C THR A 603 26.19 -15.12 36.64
N TYR A 604 27.07 -14.14 36.76
CA TYR A 604 28.49 -14.28 36.40
C TYR A 604 29.37 -14.06 37.62
N ARG A 605 30.43 -14.88 37.74
CA ARG A 605 31.48 -14.73 38.74
C ARG A 605 32.82 -14.63 38.02
N ARG A 606 33.50 -13.48 38.13
CA ARG A 606 34.77 -13.23 37.48
C ARG A 606 35.72 -12.50 38.42
N ALA A 607 37.03 -12.81 38.32
CA ALA A 607 38.08 -12.18 39.12
C ALA A 607 38.33 -10.73 38.65
N GLY A 608 38.57 -9.82 39.60
CA GLY A 608 38.94 -8.44 39.38
C GLY A 608 37.83 -7.54 38.81
N ALA A 609 38.05 -6.24 38.87
CA ALA A 609 37.05 -5.24 38.41
C ALA A 609 36.74 -5.34 36.91
N ALA A 610 37.70 -5.78 36.11
CA ALA A 610 37.52 -5.94 34.65
C ALA A 610 36.52 -7.07 34.29
N GLY A 611 36.23 -8.01 35.21
CA GLY A 611 35.24 -9.04 35.03
C GLY A 611 33.79 -8.63 35.31
N ARG A 612 33.53 -7.37 35.66
CA ARG A 612 32.17 -6.86 35.86
C ARG A 612 31.40 -6.73 34.54
N VAL A 613 30.08 -7.00 34.57
CA VAL A 613 29.20 -6.73 33.43
C VAL A 613 29.10 -5.21 33.22
N ARG A 614 29.42 -4.77 32.04
CA ARG A 614 29.36 -3.38 31.60
C ARG A 614 27.97 -3.04 31.02
N GLU A 615 27.49 -3.90 30.14
CA GLU A 615 26.25 -3.71 29.37
C GLU A 615 25.58 -5.05 29.10
N ALA A 616 24.27 -5.04 29.05
CA ALA A 616 23.48 -6.16 28.54
C ALA A 616 22.48 -5.62 27.52
N ARG A 617 22.18 -6.42 26.49
CA ARG A 617 21.25 -6.07 25.42
C ARG A 617 20.48 -7.30 24.96
N VAL A 618 19.15 -7.21 24.96
CA VAL A 618 18.29 -8.19 24.28
C VAL A 618 18.30 -7.92 22.76
N HIS A 619 18.09 -8.95 21.97
CA HIS A 619 18.08 -8.88 20.50
C HIS A 619 19.29 -8.11 19.91
N PRO A 620 20.54 -8.56 20.15
CA PRO A 620 21.75 -7.81 19.77
C PRO A 620 21.92 -7.63 18.27
N GLY A 621 21.20 -8.37 17.44
CA GLY A 621 21.15 -8.21 15.97
C GLY A 621 20.33 -7.01 15.49
N GLY A 622 19.67 -6.31 16.39
CA GLY A 622 18.79 -5.18 16.12
C GLY A 622 17.45 -5.33 16.84
N PRO A 623 16.71 -4.21 17.04
CA PRO A 623 15.41 -4.27 17.69
C PRO A 623 14.43 -5.10 16.88
N VAL A 624 13.54 -5.83 17.57
CA VAL A 624 12.46 -6.55 16.90
C VAL A 624 11.44 -5.54 16.37
N PRO A 625 11.05 -5.58 15.09
CA PRO A 625 10.14 -4.58 14.52
C PRO A 625 8.81 -4.42 15.26
N LEU A 626 8.30 -5.45 15.92
CA LEU A 626 7.07 -5.42 16.71
C LEU A 626 7.32 -5.11 18.21
N ASP A 627 8.54 -4.78 18.62
CA ASP A 627 8.83 -4.42 19.99
C ASP A 627 8.12 -3.12 20.42
N ALA A 628 7.46 -3.18 21.59
CA ALA A 628 6.64 -2.08 22.08
C ALA A 628 7.47 -0.95 22.73
N ASP A 629 8.69 -1.25 23.21
CA ASP A 629 9.57 -0.29 23.86
C ASP A 629 11.06 -0.61 23.64
N PRO A 630 11.60 -0.37 22.44
CA PRO A 630 12.99 -0.69 22.13
C PRO A 630 14.01 0.12 22.96
N VAL A 631 13.57 1.11 23.75
CA VAL A 631 14.47 1.86 24.66
C VAL A 631 14.89 1.02 25.85
N ASN A 632 14.10 0.01 26.23
CA ASN A 632 14.41 -0.90 27.35
C ASN A 632 15.25 -2.12 26.96
N ASP A 633 15.53 -2.31 25.66
CA ASP A 633 16.30 -3.44 25.10
C ASP A 633 17.74 -3.51 25.64
N ALA A 634 18.31 -2.40 26.02
CA ALA A 634 19.68 -2.34 26.49
C ALA A 634 19.80 -1.60 27.82
N ARG A 635 20.74 -2.05 28.63
CA ARG A 635 21.11 -1.37 29.86
C ARG A 635 22.60 -1.42 30.08
N SER A 636 23.19 -0.27 30.43
CA SER A 636 24.56 -0.17 30.90
C SER A 636 24.59 0.02 32.43
N ARG A 637 25.61 -0.56 33.09
CA ARG A 637 25.81 -0.38 34.52
C ARG A 637 26.08 1.09 34.90
N GLU A 638 26.83 1.77 34.05
CA GLU A 638 27.16 3.18 34.23
C GLU A 638 26.47 4.00 33.12
N ALA A 639 25.90 5.15 33.50
CA ALA A 639 25.27 6.04 32.53
C ALA A 639 26.28 6.51 31.49
N THR A 640 25.97 6.38 30.21
CA THR A 640 26.79 6.89 29.11
C THR A 640 26.30 8.32 28.79
N PRO A 641 27.08 9.38 29.10
CA PRO A 641 26.63 10.75 28.87
C PRO A 641 26.55 11.15 27.39
N GLY A 642 27.13 10.36 26.48
CA GLY A 642 27.24 10.65 25.06
C GLY A 642 25.93 11.02 24.36
N PRO A 643 24.89 10.20 24.40
CA PRO A 643 23.61 10.50 23.75
C PRO A 643 22.93 11.76 24.31
N VAL A 644 22.97 11.93 25.65
CA VAL A 644 22.40 13.14 26.30
C VAL A 644 23.18 14.38 25.90
N ALA A 645 24.51 14.30 25.85
CA ALA A 645 25.35 15.41 25.42
C ALA A 645 25.14 15.77 23.94
N MET A 646 24.94 14.76 23.08
CA MET A 646 24.65 14.96 21.69
C MET A 646 23.29 15.67 21.49
N VAL A 647 22.23 15.17 22.14
CA VAL A 647 20.89 15.79 22.08
C VAL A 647 20.93 17.22 22.68
N ALA A 648 21.58 17.41 23.81
CA ALA A 648 21.77 18.75 24.41
C ALA A 648 22.56 19.66 23.47
N GLY A 649 23.59 19.16 22.80
CA GLY A 649 24.35 19.86 21.77
C GLY A 649 23.49 20.30 20.58
N TRP A 650 22.60 19.48 20.13
CA TRP A 650 21.66 19.81 19.05
C TRP A 650 20.67 20.91 19.47
N PHE A 651 20.11 20.81 20.70
CA PHE A 651 19.21 21.85 21.22
C PHE A 651 19.93 23.18 21.39
N LEU A 652 21.17 23.18 21.88
CA LEU A 652 21.98 24.38 22.02
C LEU A 652 22.31 24.99 20.64
N HIS A 653 22.66 24.17 19.65
CA HIS A 653 22.94 24.65 18.31
C HIS A 653 21.68 25.23 17.64
N ALA A 654 20.54 24.58 17.77
CA ALA A 654 19.26 25.07 17.27
C ALA A 654 18.87 26.42 17.95
N ALA A 655 19.03 26.52 19.26
CA ALA A 655 18.79 27.77 20.01
C ALA A 655 19.72 28.89 19.55
N GLN A 656 20.98 28.57 19.26
CA GLN A 656 21.98 29.54 18.79
C GLN A 656 21.65 30.03 17.37
N LEU A 657 21.19 29.16 16.49
CA LEU A 657 20.74 29.54 15.15
C LEU A 657 19.51 30.45 15.19
N VAL A 658 18.53 30.14 16.05
CA VAL A 658 17.35 31.00 16.25
C VAL A 658 17.76 32.37 16.81
N ALA A 659 18.64 32.40 17.80
CA ALA A 659 19.15 33.66 18.37
C ALA A 659 19.91 34.50 17.34
N SER A 660 20.71 33.84 16.48
CA SER A 660 21.46 34.51 15.40
C SER A 660 20.51 35.05 14.31
N ALA A 661 19.48 34.32 13.95
CA ALA A 661 18.46 34.76 12.99
C ALA A 661 17.64 35.95 13.51
N VAL A 662 17.27 35.93 14.79
CA VAL A 662 16.57 37.05 15.46
C VAL A 662 17.49 38.27 15.57
N GLY A 663 18.79 38.09 15.91
CA GLY A 663 19.76 39.17 15.98
C GLY A 663 20.12 39.79 14.61
N ALA A 664 19.90 39.08 13.51
CA ALA A 664 20.07 39.59 12.15
C ALA A 664 18.83 40.36 11.63
N LEU A 665 17.68 40.20 12.29
CA LEU A 665 16.42 40.85 11.97
C LEU A 665 16.15 42.11 12.83
N LEU A 666 16.89 42.28 13.92
CA LEU A 666 16.92 43.48 14.77
C LEU A 666 18.10 44.39 14.40
#